data_1ca1cb456cb6d5ced2a4f68507da0a03
#
_entry.id   1ca1cb456cb6d5ced2a4f68507da0a03
#
_cell.length_a   1.000
_cell.length_b   1.000
_cell.length_c   1.000
_cell.angle_alpha   90.00
_cell.angle_beta   90.00
_cell.angle_gamma   90.00
#
_symmetry.space_group_name_H-M   'P 1'
#
loop_
_entity.id
_entity.type
_entity.pdbx_description
1 polymer ?
#
loop_
_entity_poly.entity_id
_entity_poly.type
_entity_poly.pdbx_seq_one_letter_code
_entity_poly.pdbx_strand_id
1 'polypeptide(L)'
;MFPAHFTFFAKENGFFGIFNIMKGRIRMPYNKNRGKNAAGTDAIDKIINSVTSHRAKSPISIDALTPDIKLPPRTEESTFSSDFDSEPVINAGKKPQKRKKQKQKTQSAEKPRSEQEAEQKPATAEFSGKKKKKRNQNQNQNQNHPKNEAPAAVLPSKAPSRRRAAKSSPDLITAAMAPAVSTPVNLGARNTERRNAPKGKLKKLRIIPLGGLGEIGKNITALEYSDNILIVDCGIGFPDDDMLGVDLVVPDFTYLVNNKEKIRGVVITHGHEDHVGAVPYLLQKINVPVYATRLTLGILERKLQEHSLDFVPQLNCVNAGEKINLGVFEVEFIRVNHSIADAVCLAIRTPVGIVVHSGDFKIDTTPVDGEMTDLTRLGEIGREGVTLLMCESTNVERPGFTPSEKKVGHSLVRFFEEYKDKRIVISTFSSNVHRVQQIIDIAARYGRKVAITGRSMLYVIGAAIKLGYMNVPAGVLVDISTIKNYPPEKMTVVSTGSQGEPMSALYRMAYNMHDKVDLGPHDVVIISASAIPGNEKLVGNIINELYRKGVRVLSDSVAEVHVSGHACQEEIKIMHALTKPKYFMPIHGEARHLYMHKELAEYMGMTADHIFVSEIGKVLEIGTDGAKFNGTVPAGIVMIDGSGVGDVGNIVLRDRRLLSQDGIIVVCIPIDMENDDLAARPEVVSRGFVYVKESEELLDRLKEIAEDAVRESLAAHHRDYSSIKSKVKDELGRYIYSQTKRKPMVLPIIV
;
A
#
# COMPACT_ATOMS: atom_id res chain seq x y z
N MET A 1 0.25 -19.65 37.63
CA MET A 1 0.40 -21.09 37.72
C MET A 1 -0.16 -21.73 36.46
N PHE A 2 0.59 -21.69 35.41
CA PHE A 2 0.29 -22.39 34.16
C PHE A 2 1.63 -22.88 33.61
N PRO A 3 1.94 -24.13 33.65
CA PRO A 3 2.33 -24.89 32.48
C PRO A 3 2.17 -26.40 32.69
N ALA A 4 1.24 -27.08 32.14
CA ALA A 4 1.32 -28.55 32.04
C ALA A 4 0.49 -29.17 30.87
N HIS A 5 -0.41 -28.44 30.23
CA HIS A 5 -1.30 -29.06 29.23
C HIS A 5 -1.00 -28.76 27.77
N PHE A 6 0.02 -27.94 27.48
CA PHE A 6 0.40 -27.63 26.08
C PHE A 6 1.41 -28.61 25.47
N THR A 7 1.97 -29.51 26.27
CA THR A 7 3.05 -30.41 25.81
C THR A 7 2.52 -31.70 25.14
N PHE A 8 1.25 -32.02 25.31
CA PHE A 8 0.72 -33.30 24.80
C PHE A 8 0.26 -33.24 23.35
N PHE A 9 -0.15 -32.08 22.86
CA PHE A 9 -0.62 -31.92 21.47
C PHE A 9 0.50 -31.73 20.43
N ALA A 10 1.71 -31.39 20.88
CA ALA A 10 2.85 -31.17 19.98
C ALA A 10 3.62 -32.45 19.64
N LYS A 11 3.30 -33.57 20.27
CA LYS A 11 4.06 -34.82 20.12
C LYS A 11 3.59 -35.69 18.94
N GLU A 12 2.38 -35.49 18.45
CA GLU A 12 1.81 -36.31 17.38
C GLU A 12 1.91 -35.70 15.97
N ASN A 13 2.27 -34.42 15.82
CA ASN A 13 2.27 -33.77 14.52
C ASN A 13 3.65 -33.25 14.04
N GLY A 14 4.76 -33.93 14.37
CA GLY A 14 6.05 -33.67 13.69
C GLY A 14 6.66 -32.28 13.86
N PHE A 15 6.12 -31.40 14.73
CA PHE A 15 6.56 -30.01 14.90
C PHE A 15 7.72 -29.83 15.91
N PHE A 16 8.40 -30.90 16.32
CA PHE A 16 9.50 -30.83 17.30
C PHE A 16 10.88 -30.48 16.72
N GLY A 17 10.95 -30.21 15.40
CA GLY A 17 12.23 -29.89 14.75
C GLY A 17 12.76 -28.46 14.93
N ILE A 18 11.96 -27.51 15.38
CA ILE A 18 12.31 -26.07 15.32
C ILE A 18 12.76 -25.45 16.66
N PHE A 19 12.50 -26.09 17.80
CA PHE A 19 12.78 -25.49 19.11
C PHE A 19 14.10 -25.90 19.78
N ASN A 20 14.87 -26.85 19.24
CA ASN A 20 16.11 -27.39 19.87
C ASN A 20 17.44 -26.88 19.29
N ILE A 21 17.46 -25.85 18.43
CA ILE A 21 18.71 -25.31 17.83
C ILE A 21 19.29 -24.11 18.61
N MET A 22 18.74 -23.71 19.73
CA MET A 22 19.24 -22.54 20.49
C MET A 22 20.23 -22.87 21.63
N LYS A 23 20.78 -24.08 21.73
CA LYS A 23 21.81 -24.40 22.74
C LYS A 23 22.94 -25.25 22.15
N GLY A 24 23.63 -24.75 21.15
CA GLY A 24 24.86 -25.37 20.66
C GLY A 24 25.96 -24.32 20.40
N ARG A 25 26.90 -24.16 21.35
CA ARG A 25 28.14 -23.41 21.12
C ARG A 25 29.03 -24.20 20.16
N ILE A 26 29.26 -23.67 18.97
CA ILE A 26 30.35 -24.14 18.09
C ILE A 26 31.41 -23.05 18.04
N ARG A 27 32.62 -23.38 18.56
CA ARG A 27 33.86 -22.62 18.36
C ARG A 27 34.43 -22.98 16.99
N MET A 28 34.73 -21.98 16.16
CA MET A 28 35.56 -22.11 14.98
C MET A 28 36.83 -21.30 15.12
N PRO A 29 37.97 -21.73 14.57
CA PRO A 29 39.28 -21.12 14.81
C PRO A 29 39.51 -19.86 13.97
N TYR A 30 40.14 -18.90 14.61
CA TYR A 30 40.52 -17.58 14.12
C TYR A 30 41.79 -17.68 13.25
N ASN A 31 41.75 -17.14 12.05
CA ASN A 31 42.93 -16.93 11.23
C ASN A 31 43.24 -15.42 11.11
N LYS A 32 44.37 -15.00 11.68
CA LYS A 32 44.93 -13.65 11.62
C LYS A 32 45.71 -13.49 10.32
N ASN A 33 45.29 -12.56 9.44
CA ASN A 33 46.15 -11.59 8.74
C ASN A 33 45.39 -10.96 7.58
N ARG A 34 45.00 -9.69 7.74
CA ARG A 34 45.09 -8.68 6.69
C ARG A 34 44.80 -7.27 7.24
N GLY A 35 45.57 -6.34 6.73
CA GLY A 35 45.86 -5.04 7.30
C GLY A 35 44.74 -3.99 7.16
N LYS A 36 44.99 -2.97 7.92
CA LYS A 36 44.22 -1.76 8.20
C LYS A 36 43.82 -0.99 6.93
N ASN A 37 42.49 -0.81 6.71
CA ASN A 37 41.81 0.39 6.22
C ASN A 37 40.37 0.02 5.79
N ALA A 38 39.44 -0.10 6.74
CA ALA A 38 38.00 -0.25 6.44
C ALA A 38 37.12 -0.14 7.71
N ALA A 39 37.19 0.96 8.44
CA ALA A 39 36.37 1.11 9.64
C ALA A 39 34.89 1.44 9.36
N GLY A 40 34.54 1.83 8.12
CA GLY A 40 33.17 2.18 7.73
C GLY A 40 32.39 1.02 7.10
N THR A 41 33.02 0.18 6.31
CA THR A 41 32.42 -0.99 5.65
C THR A 41 32.14 -2.14 6.63
N ASP A 42 32.96 -2.29 7.67
CA ASP A 42 32.85 -3.38 8.66
C ASP A 42 31.58 -3.32 9.52
N ALA A 43 31.03 -2.13 9.78
CA ALA A 43 29.76 -1.96 10.50
C ALA A 43 28.55 -2.30 9.61
N ILE A 44 28.60 -1.93 8.34
CA ILE A 44 27.55 -2.21 7.35
C ILE A 44 27.52 -3.70 7.02
N ASP A 45 28.67 -4.32 6.79
CA ASP A 45 28.77 -5.76 6.54
C ASP A 45 28.35 -6.60 7.76
N LYS A 46 28.61 -6.14 8.98
CA LYS A 46 28.09 -6.78 10.20
C LYS A 46 26.58 -6.67 10.31
N ILE A 47 26.00 -5.52 9.96
CA ILE A 47 24.55 -5.32 9.92
C ILE A 47 23.91 -6.19 8.84
N ILE A 48 24.48 -6.23 7.63
CA ILE A 48 23.99 -7.07 6.52
C ILE A 48 24.16 -8.55 6.85
N ASN A 49 25.31 -8.99 7.38
CA ASN A 49 25.58 -10.37 7.72
C ASN A 49 24.79 -10.88 8.95
N SER A 50 24.40 -9.99 9.89
CA SER A 50 23.50 -10.38 10.99
C SER A 50 22.09 -10.71 10.51
N VAL A 51 21.67 -10.15 9.37
CA VAL A 51 20.35 -10.37 8.76
C VAL A 51 20.37 -11.58 7.80
N THR A 52 21.54 -11.90 7.19
CA THR A 52 21.66 -12.93 6.14
C THR A 52 22.05 -14.32 6.65
N SER A 53 22.30 -14.52 7.95
CA SER A 53 22.87 -15.77 8.50
C SER A 53 21.92 -16.96 8.63
N HIS A 54 20.75 -16.97 7.97
CA HIS A 54 19.87 -18.13 7.94
C HIS A 54 19.55 -18.60 6.50
N ARG A 55 20.26 -19.65 6.09
CA ARG A 55 20.05 -20.53 4.93
C ARG A 55 20.10 -19.89 3.54
N ALA A 56 21.23 -20.06 2.86
CA ALA A 56 21.34 -19.89 1.42
C ALA A 56 21.96 -21.15 0.77
N LYS A 57 21.24 -21.72 -0.19
CA LYS A 57 21.86 -22.40 -1.33
C LYS A 57 22.09 -21.30 -2.37
N SER A 58 23.34 -21.17 -2.83
CA SER A 58 23.88 -20.27 -3.87
C SER A 58 23.13 -18.96 -4.12
N PRO A 59 23.66 -17.81 -3.66
CA PRO A 59 23.01 -16.53 -3.86
C PRO A 59 23.15 -16.04 -5.30
N ILE A 60 22.08 -15.52 -5.87
CA ILE A 60 22.14 -14.57 -6.98
C ILE A 60 22.79 -13.32 -6.38
N SER A 61 23.96 -12.92 -6.87
CA SER A 61 24.70 -11.79 -6.29
C SER A 61 24.22 -10.48 -6.91
N ILE A 62 23.99 -9.46 -6.06
CA ILE A 62 23.78 -8.08 -6.52
C ILE A 62 24.93 -7.63 -7.42
N ASP A 63 26.13 -8.20 -7.25
CA ASP A 63 27.29 -7.93 -8.09
C ASP A 63 27.06 -8.36 -9.56
N ALA A 64 26.15 -9.30 -9.83
CA ALA A 64 25.75 -9.69 -11.18
C ALA A 64 24.83 -8.65 -11.85
N LEU A 65 24.27 -7.72 -11.11
CA LEU A 65 23.42 -6.63 -11.62
C LEU A 65 24.21 -5.37 -11.99
N THR A 66 25.54 -5.39 -11.83
CA THR A 66 26.43 -4.30 -12.22
C THR A 66 27.14 -4.67 -13.51
N PRO A 67 26.66 -4.28 -14.71
CA PRO A 67 27.54 -4.20 -15.85
C PRO A 67 28.60 -3.14 -15.57
N ASP A 68 29.81 -3.30 -16.12
CA ASP A 68 30.93 -2.35 -16.04
C ASP A 68 30.58 -0.97 -16.63
N ILE A 69 29.69 -0.25 -15.98
CA ILE A 69 29.42 1.15 -16.27
C ILE A 69 30.32 1.96 -15.35
N LYS A 70 31.47 2.41 -15.88
CA LYS A 70 32.27 3.47 -15.28
C LYS A 70 31.34 4.67 -15.13
N LEU A 71 30.93 4.98 -13.92
CA LEU A 71 30.32 6.27 -13.58
C LEU A 71 31.31 7.36 -14.01
N PRO A 72 30.87 8.44 -14.68
CA PRO A 72 31.74 9.59 -14.88
C PRO A 72 32.20 10.08 -13.51
N PRO A 73 33.46 10.52 -13.39
CA PRO A 73 33.98 11.03 -12.12
C PRO A 73 33.08 12.21 -11.73
N ARG A 74 32.44 12.12 -10.57
CA ARG A 74 31.80 13.28 -9.94
C ARG A 74 32.92 14.29 -9.71
N THR A 75 32.83 15.44 -10.34
CA THR A 75 33.67 16.59 -10.03
C THR A 75 33.51 16.88 -8.54
N GLU A 76 34.60 16.67 -7.81
CA GLU A 76 34.78 17.23 -6.48
C GLU A 76 34.75 18.75 -6.64
N GLU A 77 34.03 19.41 -5.73
CA GLU A 77 33.81 20.86 -5.59
C GLU A 77 32.39 21.33 -5.97
N SER A 78 31.44 21.02 -5.08
CA SER A 78 30.53 22.05 -4.62
C SER A 78 30.64 22.13 -3.10
N THR A 79 31.57 22.94 -2.64
CA THR A 79 31.56 23.53 -1.29
C THR A 79 30.22 24.21 -1.11
N PHE A 80 29.36 23.60 -0.31
CA PHE A 80 28.19 24.28 0.22
C PHE A 80 28.68 25.41 1.13
N SER A 81 28.75 26.62 0.58
CA SER A 81 28.91 27.82 1.37
C SER A 81 27.67 28.00 2.25
N SER A 82 27.95 28.31 3.47
CA SER A 82 27.02 28.67 4.53
C SER A 82 26.34 30.02 4.24
N ASP A 83 25.31 30.05 3.38
CA ASP A 83 24.45 31.22 3.20
C ASP A 83 22.98 30.78 3.28
N PHE A 84 22.57 30.55 4.51
CA PHE A 84 21.17 30.48 4.89
C PHE A 84 20.86 31.67 5.84
N ASP A 85 20.87 32.90 5.27
CA ASP A 85 20.21 34.06 5.84
C ASP A 85 20.03 35.10 4.74
N SER A 86 18.81 35.25 4.26
CA SER A 86 18.15 36.53 3.92
C SER A 86 17.04 36.36 2.90
N GLU A 87 15.82 36.47 3.37
CA GLU A 87 14.68 36.85 2.54
C GLU A 87 14.88 38.26 1.98
N PRO A 88 14.46 38.57 0.75
CA PRO A 88 14.55 39.91 0.21
C PRO A 88 13.44 40.81 0.77
N VAL A 89 13.80 41.73 1.66
CA VAL A 89 12.96 42.85 2.04
C VAL A 89 12.93 43.89 0.93
N ILE A 90 11.75 44.16 0.39
CA ILE A 90 11.52 45.25 -0.57
C ILE A 90 11.67 46.58 0.18
N ASN A 91 12.66 47.35 -0.23
CA ASN A 91 13.03 48.65 0.32
C ASN A 91 12.32 49.78 -0.45
N ALA A 92 11.43 50.54 0.20
CA ALA A 92 11.01 51.85 -0.28
C ALA A 92 11.43 52.88 0.73
N GLY A 93 12.40 53.71 0.35
CA GLY A 93 13.07 54.68 1.19
C GLY A 93 12.29 55.93 1.57
N LYS A 94 12.68 56.49 2.67
CA LYS A 94 13.04 57.92 2.91
C LYS A 94 13.45 58.14 4.35
N LYS A 95 14.69 58.60 4.57
CA LYS A 95 15.21 59.27 5.79
C LYS A 95 15.01 60.79 5.63
N PRO A 96 15.32 61.64 6.65
CA PRO A 96 15.36 61.54 8.09
C PRO A 96 14.74 62.76 8.83
N GLN A 97 14.51 62.70 10.15
CA GLN A 97 14.86 63.81 11.03
C GLN A 97 14.78 63.43 12.51
N LYS A 98 15.83 63.93 13.23
CA LYS A 98 16.04 63.82 14.67
C LYS A 98 15.12 64.77 15.43
N ARG A 99 14.66 64.37 16.67
CA ARG A 99 14.65 65.26 17.88
C ARG A 99 14.41 64.44 19.14
N LYS A 100 15.40 64.56 19.99
CA LYS A 100 15.57 64.70 21.45
C LYS A 100 14.42 64.44 22.43
N LYS A 101 14.80 63.56 23.39
CA LYS A 101 14.63 63.51 24.84
C LYS A 101 13.49 64.33 25.45
N GLN A 102 12.73 63.67 26.35
CA GLN A 102 12.63 64.13 27.78
C GLN A 102 12.14 62.96 28.66
N LYS A 103 12.79 62.95 29.87
CA LYS A 103 12.50 62.12 31.04
C LYS A 103 11.36 62.74 31.87
N GLN A 104 10.62 61.89 32.59
CA GLN A 104 10.20 62.08 34.00
C GLN A 104 9.34 60.81 34.32
N LYS A 105 9.72 59.99 35.31
CA LYS A 105 9.69 59.98 36.79
C LYS A 105 8.26 60.24 37.28
N THR A 106 7.60 59.44 38.02
CA THR A 106 7.73 58.88 39.33
C THR A 106 6.39 58.37 39.85
N GLN A 107 6.47 57.32 40.64
CA GLN A 107 5.82 57.01 41.93
C GLN A 107 4.44 56.32 41.79
N SER A 108 4.30 55.21 42.30
CA SER A 108 4.42 54.58 43.61
C SER A 108 3.07 54.24 44.23
N ALA A 109 3.04 53.05 44.76
CA ALA A 109 2.35 52.51 45.92
C ALA A 109 0.85 52.22 45.76
N GLU A 110 0.23 51.20 46.26
CA GLU A 110 0.48 50.35 47.43
C GLU A 110 -0.53 49.18 47.36
N LYS A 111 -0.16 48.05 47.90
CA LYS A 111 -1.04 46.97 48.40
C LYS A 111 -1.63 47.42 49.74
N PRO A 112 -2.68 46.80 50.35
CA PRO A 112 -2.67 45.44 50.79
C PRO A 112 -4.04 44.70 50.99
N ARG A 113 -3.92 43.36 51.20
CA ARG A 113 -4.60 42.47 52.18
C ARG A 113 -6.14 42.45 52.21
N SER A 114 -6.82 41.38 52.50
CA SER A 114 -6.60 40.06 53.12
C SER A 114 -7.95 39.31 53.21
N GLU A 115 -7.85 37.97 53.26
CA GLU A 115 -8.59 37.05 54.15
C GLU A 115 -10.06 36.76 53.79
N GLN A 116 -10.44 35.58 53.70
CA GLN A 116 -10.56 34.34 54.42
C GLN A 116 -11.83 33.58 54.00
N GLU A 117 -11.64 32.34 53.75
CA GLU A 117 -12.42 31.15 54.18
C GLU A 117 -13.95 31.21 54.26
N ALA A 118 -14.58 30.26 53.62
CA ALA A 118 -15.32 29.19 54.35
C ALA A 118 -15.92 28.13 53.40
N GLU A 119 -15.64 26.92 53.76
CA GLU A 119 -16.29 25.68 53.37
C GLU A 119 -17.83 25.72 53.47
N GLN A 120 -18.51 24.95 52.61
CA GLN A 120 -19.45 23.91 53.04
C GLN A 120 -20.13 23.19 51.88
N LYS A 121 -19.99 21.88 51.83
CA LYS A 121 -20.94 20.91 51.28
C LYS A 121 -21.88 20.51 52.43
N PRO A 122 -22.95 19.68 52.27
CA PRO A 122 -23.76 19.29 51.12
C PRO A 122 -25.29 19.35 51.45
N ALA A 123 -26.16 19.03 50.49
CA ALA A 123 -27.42 18.34 50.83
C ALA A 123 -28.19 17.87 49.59
N THR A 124 -28.48 16.63 49.59
CA THR A 124 -29.47 15.85 48.87
C THR A 124 -30.89 16.36 48.98
N ALA A 125 -31.70 16.25 47.91
CA ALA A 125 -33.12 15.95 48.04
C ALA A 125 -33.68 15.34 46.76
N GLU A 126 -34.14 14.09 46.93
CA GLU A 126 -35.11 13.42 46.08
C GLU A 126 -36.45 14.13 46.10
N PHE A 127 -37.25 13.98 45.03
CA PHE A 127 -38.68 13.69 45.08
C PHE A 127 -39.19 13.51 43.65
N SER A 128 -39.45 12.29 43.21
CA SER A 128 -40.69 11.49 43.04
C SER A 128 -41.87 12.21 42.36
N GLY A 129 -42.34 11.61 41.31
CA GLY A 129 -43.75 11.44 41.17
C GLY A 129 -44.46 11.53 39.85
N LYS A 130 -44.82 10.38 39.30
CA LYS A 130 -46.10 9.99 38.65
C LYS A 130 -46.40 10.35 37.21
N LYS A 131 -46.34 9.34 36.33
CA LYS A 131 -47.44 8.55 35.67
C LYS A 131 -48.60 9.28 35.06
N LYS A 132 -48.80 9.01 33.77
CA LYS A 132 -50.03 8.51 33.08
C LYS A 132 -49.73 8.31 31.60
N LYS A 133 -49.68 7.14 31.09
CA LYS A 133 -50.55 6.12 30.44
C LYS A 133 -51.68 6.69 29.58
N LYS A 134 -51.66 6.32 28.28
CA LYS A 134 -52.68 5.64 27.46
C LYS A 134 -52.17 5.59 26.03
N ARG A 135 -51.94 4.40 25.43
CA ARG A 135 -52.81 3.34 24.87
C ARG A 135 -53.69 3.86 23.71
N ASN A 136 -53.58 3.43 22.48
CA ASN A 136 -53.94 2.18 21.84
C ASN A 136 -53.74 2.30 20.34
N GLN A 137 -53.19 1.31 19.72
CA GLN A 137 -53.76 0.15 18.98
C GLN A 137 -54.13 0.49 17.54
N ASN A 138 -53.42 -0.09 16.65
CA ASN A 138 -53.72 -1.30 15.87
C ASN A 138 -54.26 -1.11 14.45
N GLN A 139 -53.70 -1.86 13.61
CA GLN A 139 -54.15 -2.75 12.52
C GLN A 139 -53.92 -2.24 11.10
N ASN A 140 -52.96 -2.85 10.44
CA ASN A 140 -53.10 -3.90 9.42
C ASN A 140 -54.12 -3.68 8.31
N GLN A 141 -53.68 -3.62 7.10
CA GLN A 141 -54.00 -4.54 5.99
C GLN A 141 -53.80 -3.89 4.62
N ASN A 142 -52.90 -4.44 3.89
CA ASN A 142 -52.99 -5.05 2.56
C ASN A 142 -53.90 -4.43 1.48
N GLN A 143 -53.30 -4.30 0.31
CA GLN A 143 -53.74 -4.67 -1.04
C GLN A 143 -53.98 -3.56 -2.06
N ASN A 144 -53.23 -3.75 -3.15
CA ASN A 144 -53.59 -3.63 -4.57
C ASN A 144 -53.68 -2.26 -5.26
N HIS A 145 -52.86 -2.23 -6.32
CA HIS A 145 -53.00 -1.40 -7.51
C HIS A 145 -54.44 -1.31 -8.07
N PRO A 146 -54.80 -0.26 -8.84
CA PRO A 146 -54.31 -0.16 -10.21
C PRO A 146 -54.12 1.26 -10.80
N LYS A 147 -53.49 1.22 -11.97
CA LYS A 147 -53.36 2.22 -13.06
C LYS A 147 -54.49 3.26 -13.18
N ASN A 148 -54.10 4.51 -13.53
CA ASN A 148 -54.48 5.18 -14.81
C ASN A 148 -54.04 6.65 -14.85
N GLU A 149 -53.35 6.98 -15.95
CA GLU A 149 -53.62 8.01 -16.95
C GLU A 149 -53.46 9.49 -16.58
N ALA A 150 -52.67 10.08 -17.45
CA ALA A 150 -52.45 11.50 -17.65
C ALA A 150 -53.75 12.23 -18.15
N PRO A 151 -53.77 13.55 -18.10
CA PRO A 151 -53.82 14.19 -19.41
C PRO A 151 -52.89 15.39 -19.63
N ALA A 152 -52.65 15.51 -20.89
CA ALA A 152 -51.88 16.49 -21.63
C ALA A 152 -52.57 17.85 -21.76
N ALA A 153 -51.80 18.73 -22.39
CA ALA A 153 -52.13 19.91 -23.19
C ALA A 153 -51.66 21.23 -22.56
N VAL A 154 -51.07 22.21 -23.22
CA VAL A 154 -51.13 22.64 -24.62
C VAL A 154 -50.00 23.63 -24.87
N LEU A 155 -49.35 23.53 -26.02
CA LEU A 155 -48.57 24.59 -26.70
C LEU A 155 -49.57 25.55 -27.42
N PRO A 156 -49.18 26.78 -27.78
CA PRO A 156 -48.87 27.08 -29.19
C PRO A 156 -47.65 28.03 -29.41
N SER A 157 -46.73 27.71 -30.29
CA SER A 157 -46.60 28.01 -31.74
C SER A 157 -46.71 29.47 -32.18
N LYS A 158 -45.64 30.03 -32.76
CA LYS A 158 -45.41 30.42 -34.16
C LYS A 158 -44.35 31.50 -34.33
N ALA A 159 -43.41 31.23 -35.20
CA ALA A 159 -42.61 32.23 -35.91
C ALA A 159 -43.51 32.94 -36.99
N PRO A 160 -43.11 34.07 -37.58
CA PRO A 160 -42.17 34.02 -38.68
C PRO A 160 -41.32 35.28 -39.02
N SER A 161 -40.21 35.02 -39.68
CA SER A 161 -39.67 35.61 -40.92
C SER A 161 -39.33 37.10 -41.05
N ARG A 162 -38.07 37.27 -41.51
CA ARG A 162 -37.54 38.06 -42.64
C ARG A 162 -37.28 39.56 -42.54
N ARG A 163 -36.08 39.85 -42.91
CA ARG A 163 -35.49 40.76 -43.94
C ARG A 163 -34.60 41.92 -43.47
N ARG A 164 -33.38 41.80 -43.99
CA ARG A 164 -32.58 42.74 -44.85
C ARG A 164 -31.98 44.01 -44.20
N ALA A 165 -30.65 43.99 -44.23
CA ALA A 165 -29.72 44.86 -45.00
C ALA A 165 -29.53 46.32 -44.56
N ALA A 166 -28.31 46.70 -44.26
CA ALA A 166 -27.44 47.57 -45.04
C ALA A 166 -26.32 48.19 -44.18
N LYS A 167 -25.10 47.94 -44.63
CA LYS A 167 -24.03 48.90 -45.01
C LYS A 167 -23.73 50.07 -44.05
N SER A 168 -22.45 50.07 -43.56
CA SER A 168 -21.47 51.11 -43.92
C SER A 168 -20.13 50.89 -43.19
N SER A 169 -19.06 50.75 -43.99
CA SER A 169 -17.68 51.07 -43.66
C SER A 169 -17.49 52.59 -43.80
N PRO A 170 -16.36 53.25 -43.60
CA PRO A 170 -14.93 52.84 -43.68
C PRO A 170 -14.07 53.46 -42.57
N ASP A 171 -12.79 53.28 -42.38
CA ASP A 171 -11.58 53.54 -43.07
C ASP A 171 -10.34 53.27 -42.19
N LEU A 172 -9.34 52.67 -42.78
CA LEU A 172 -7.94 53.05 -42.94
C LEU A 172 -6.99 53.15 -41.73
N ILE A 173 -5.95 52.33 -41.69
CA ILE A 173 -4.59 52.73 -42.13
C ILE A 173 -3.73 51.48 -42.40
N THR A 174 -3.20 51.45 -43.62
CA THR A 174 -2.20 50.61 -44.24
C THR A 174 -0.78 50.84 -43.72
N ALA A 175 0.04 49.80 -43.64
CA ALA A 175 1.41 49.79 -44.15
C ALA A 175 1.97 48.39 -44.29
N ALA A 176 2.18 48.03 -45.45
CA ALA A 176 2.88 47.08 -46.25
C ALA A 176 4.22 46.51 -45.69
N MET A 177 4.41 45.20 -45.92
CA MET A 177 5.61 44.70 -46.64
C MET A 177 5.30 43.31 -47.20
N ALA A 178 5.58 43.14 -48.49
CA ALA A 178 5.27 41.99 -49.29
C ALA A 178 6.27 40.81 -49.12
N PRO A 179 5.87 39.57 -49.47
CA PRO A 179 6.70 38.40 -49.35
C PRO A 179 7.52 38.14 -50.63
N ALA A 180 8.72 37.60 -50.41
CA ALA A 180 9.58 37.08 -51.48
C ALA A 180 9.02 35.72 -51.97
N VAL A 181 8.79 35.66 -53.26
CA VAL A 181 8.44 34.45 -54.03
C VAL A 181 9.68 33.60 -54.18
N SER A 182 9.67 32.37 -53.71
CA SER A 182 10.61 31.32 -54.09
C SER A 182 9.89 30.23 -54.87
N THR A 183 10.33 30.02 -56.08
CA THR A 183 9.91 29.04 -57.06
C THR A 183 10.08 27.59 -56.58
N PRO A 184 9.18 26.67 -56.95
CA PRO A 184 9.31 25.27 -56.56
C PRO A 184 10.35 24.55 -57.44
N VAL A 185 11.33 23.92 -56.79
CA VAL A 185 12.27 22.99 -57.46
C VAL A 185 11.56 21.63 -57.58
N ASN A 186 11.37 21.23 -58.82
CA ASN A 186 10.81 19.95 -59.22
C ASN A 186 11.88 18.86 -59.04
N LEU A 187 11.81 18.08 -57.99
CA LEU A 187 12.62 16.88 -57.79
C LEU A 187 11.80 15.65 -58.19
N GLY A 188 12.27 15.04 -59.24
CA GLY A 188 11.69 13.93 -59.97
C GLY A 188 11.10 12.80 -59.14
N ALA A 189 9.97 12.36 -59.60
CA ALA A 189 9.27 11.18 -59.12
C ALA A 189 10.15 9.91 -59.24
N ARG A 190 10.62 9.39 -58.12
CA ARG A 190 11.02 7.97 -58.05
C ARG A 190 9.75 7.15 -57.79
N ASN A 191 9.32 6.44 -58.81
CA ASN A 191 8.36 5.34 -58.69
C ASN A 191 8.90 4.31 -57.74
N THR A 192 8.44 4.33 -56.49
CA THR A 192 8.47 3.18 -55.61
C THR A 192 7.15 2.43 -55.78
N GLU A 193 7.19 1.33 -56.50
CA GLU A 193 6.11 0.34 -56.51
C GLU A 193 5.73 0.00 -55.06
N ARG A 194 4.61 0.56 -54.63
CA ARG A 194 3.92 0.08 -53.42
C ARG A 194 3.45 -1.33 -53.76
N ARG A 195 4.22 -2.35 -53.33
CA ARG A 195 3.70 -3.71 -53.20
C ARG A 195 2.45 -3.63 -52.35
N ASN A 196 1.31 -3.91 -52.95
CA ASN A 196 0.03 -4.18 -52.26
C ASN A 196 0.22 -5.36 -51.33
N ALA A 197 0.67 -5.13 -50.09
CA ALA A 197 0.53 -6.11 -49.03
C ALA A 197 -0.98 -6.32 -48.81
N PRO A 198 -1.43 -7.58 -48.63
CA PRO A 198 -2.84 -7.83 -48.38
C PRO A 198 -3.27 -7.04 -47.14
N LYS A 199 -4.36 -6.27 -47.26
CA LYS A 199 -5.03 -5.60 -46.13
C LYS A 199 -5.67 -6.67 -45.21
N GLY A 200 -4.84 -7.44 -44.49
CA GLY A 200 -5.28 -8.16 -43.32
C GLY A 200 -5.76 -7.12 -42.29
N LYS A 201 -6.94 -7.31 -41.73
CA LYS A 201 -7.40 -6.48 -40.60
C LYS A 201 -6.28 -6.48 -39.56
N LEU A 202 -5.73 -5.31 -39.20
CA LEU A 202 -4.78 -5.18 -38.12
C LEU A 202 -5.39 -5.84 -36.87
N LYS A 203 -4.62 -6.70 -36.21
CA LYS A 203 -5.04 -7.32 -34.94
C LYS A 203 -5.21 -6.21 -33.91
N LYS A 204 -6.05 -6.43 -32.91
CA LYS A 204 -6.33 -5.46 -31.86
C LYS A 204 -5.33 -5.61 -30.73
N LEU A 205 -4.97 -4.50 -30.10
CA LEU A 205 -4.29 -4.46 -28.81
C LEU A 205 -5.35 -4.71 -27.73
N ARG A 206 -5.09 -5.64 -26.85
CA ARG A 206 -5.94 -5.96 -25.69
C ARG A 206 -5.22 -5.49 -24.43
N ILE A 207 -5.88 -4.65 -23.64
CA ILE A 207 -5.46 -4.22 -22.31
C ILE A 207 -6.29 -5.02 -21.32
N ILE A 208 -5.61 -5.75 -20.44
CA ILE A 208 -6.22 -6.74 -19.55
C ILE A 208 -5.71 -6.47 -18.13
N PRO A 209 -6.40 -5.66 -17.33
CA PRO A 209 -6.10 -5.51 -15.92
C PRO A 209 -6.40 -6.84 -15.19
N LEU A 210 -5.42 -7.38 -14.48
CA LEU A 210 -5.55 -8.58 -13.67
C LEU A 210 -5.57 -8.25 -12.16
N GLY A 211 -5.36 -6.97 -11.82
CA GLY A 211 -5.42 -6.41 -10.48
C GLY A 211 -5.26 -4.89 -10.49
N GLY A 212 -5.38 -4.24 -9.32
CA GLY A 212 -5.16 -2.81 -9.14
C GLY A 212 -6.29 -1.89 -9.60
N LEU A 213 -7.51 -2.41 -9.83
CA LEU A 213 -8.69 -1.63 -10.20
C LEU A 213 -9.83 -1.86 -9.22
N GLY A 214 -10.34 -0.77 -8.64
CA GLY A 214 -11.38 -0.83 -7.62
C GLY A 214 -10.88 -1.28 -6.24
N GLU A 215 -9.58 -1.39 -6.09
CA GLU A 215 -8.86 -1.82 -4.89
C GLU A 215 -7.53 -1.06 -4.76
N ILE A 216 -6.91 -1.10 -3.58
CA ILE A 216 -5.54 -0.63 -3.36
C ILE A 216 -4.61 -1.82 -3.34
N GLY A 217 -3.55 -1.74 -4.14
CA GLY A 217 -2.56 -2.82 -4.29
C GLY A 217 -2.86 -3.80 -5.40
N LYS A 218 -2.09 -4.88 -5.46
CA LYS A 218 -2.21 -5.98 -6.44
C LYS A 218 -2.14 -5.51 -7.90
N ASN A 219 -1.31 -4.48 -8.17
CA ASN A 219 -1.19 -3.90 -9.50
C ASN A 219 -0.57 -4.89 -10.48
N ILE A 220 -1.31 -5.22 -11.53
CA ILE A 220 -0.84 -6.06 -12.64
C ILE A 220 -1.73 -5.85 -13.87
N THR A 221 -1.11 -5.56 -14.99
CA THR A 221 -1.80 -5.40 -16.28
C THR A 221 -1.07 -6.19 -17.38
N ALA A 222 -1.81 -6.97 -18.18
CA ALA A 222 -1.28 -7.60 -19.36
C ALA A 222 -1.69 -6.81 -20.62
N LEU A 223 -0.71 -6.49 -21.47
CA LEU A 223 -0.92 -5.95 -22.80
C LEU A 223 -0.72 -7.11 -23.80
N GLU A 224 -1.75 -7.49 -24.53
CA GLU A 224 -1.68 -8.58 -25.51
C GLU A 224 -1.89 -8.06 -26.92
N TYR A 225 -0.96 -8.38 -27.82
CA TYR A 225 -1.09 -8.17 -29.26
C TYR A 225 -0.67 -9.42 -30.00
N SER A 226 -1.63 -10.12 -30.63
CA SER A 226 -1.37 -11.39 -31.32
C SER A 226 -0.79 -12.45 -30.35
N ASP A 227 0.41 -12.93 -30.66
CA ASP A 227 1.11 -13.96 -29.88
C ASP A 227 2.19 -13.34 -28.96
N ASN A 228 1.98 -12.12 -28.54
CA ASN A 228 2.89 -11.42 -27.60
C ASN A 228 2.08 -10.83 -26.45
N ILE A 229 2.52 -11.10 -25.25
CA ILE A 229 2.00 -10.53 -24.00
C ILE A 229 3.16 -9.86 -23.27
N LEU A 230 2.94 -8.61 -22.89
CA LEU A 230 3.78 -7.85 -21.97
C LEU A 230 3.02 -7.70 -20.66
N ILE A 231 3.67 -7.97 -19.53
CA ILE A 231 3.11 -7.77 -18.21
C ILE A 231 3.72 -6.49 -17.62
N VAL A 232 2.89 -5.59 -17.12
CA VAL A 232 3.30 -4.39 -16.37
C VAL A 232 2.93 -4.61 -14.92
N ASP A 233 3.95 -4.58 -14.06
CA ASP A 233 3.89 -4.82 -12.63
C ASP A 233 3.36 -6.23 -12.24
N CYS A 234 3.55 -6.61 -10.99
CA CYS A 234 3.02 -7.83 -10.39
C CYS A 234 3.06 -7.70 -8.87
N GLY A 235 2.08 -6.99 -8.33
CA GLY A 235 2.04 -6.60 -6.92
C GLY A 235 1.18 -7.51 -6.05
N ILE A 236 1.38 -7.40 -4.72
CA ILE A 236 0.48 -7.97 -3.72
C ILE A 236 -0.61 -6.98 -3.34
N GLY A 237 -1.73 -7.52 -2.82
CA GLY A 237 -2.73 -6.77 -2.07
C GLY A 237 -2.72 -7.16 -0.60
N PHE A 238 -3.39 -6.36 0.21
CA PHE A 238 -3.61 -6.64 1.62
C PHE A 238 -4.95 -7.38 1.79
N PRO A 239 -5.05 -8.32 2.74
CA PRO A 239 -6.32 -8.97 3.02
C PRO A 239 -7.31 -7.99 3.65
N ASP A 240 -8.60 -8.15 3.34
CA ASP A 240 -9.68 -7.44 4.01
C ASP A 240 -9.85 -7.93 5.46
N ASP A 241 -10.47 -7.12 6.32
CA ASP A 241 -10.70 -7.44 7.75
C ASP A 241 -11.44 -8.76 7.97
N ASP A 242 -12.20 -9.23 7.00
CA ASP A 242 -12.97 -10.47 7.07
C ASP A 242 -12.19 -11.70 6.55
N MET A 243 -11.00 -11.51 6.00
CA MET A 243 -10.08 -12.56 5.58
C MET A 243 -9.19 -13.03 6.74
N LEU A 244 -9.81 -13.53 7.80
CA LEU A 244 -9.14 -13.90 9.04
C LEU A 244 -8.00 -14.92 8.83
N GLY A 245 -6.78 -14.55 9.24
CA GLY A 245 -5.58 -15.39 9.16
C GLY A 245 -4.97 -15.49 7.77
N VAL A 246 -5.40 -14.66 6.81
CA VAL A 246 -4.72 -14.49 5.52
C VAL A 246 -3.62 -13.45 5.70
N ASP A 247 -2.40 -13.77 5.26
CA ASP A 247 -1.24 -12.87 5.39
C ASP A 247 -1.21 -11.81 4.28
N LEU A 248 -1.52 -12.22 3.04
CA LEU A 248 -1.56 -11.34 1.87
C LEU A 248 -2.39 -11.98 0.74
N VAL A 249 -2.73 -11.20 -0.27
CA VAL A 249 -3.40 -11.67 -1.47
C VAL A 249 -2.55 -11.37 -2.71
N VAL A 250 -2.56 -12.31 -3.67
CA VAL A 250 -1.89 -12.14 -4.96
C VAL A 250 -2.90 -12.25 -6.10
N PRO A 251 -2.58 -11.75 -7.30
CA PRO A 251 -3.43 -11.90 -8.48
C PRO A 251 -3.66 -13.38 -8.84
N ASP A 252 -4.81 -13.69 -9.40
CA ASP A 252 -5.02 -14.96 -10.09
C ASP A 252 -4.24 -14.97 -11.41
N PHE A 253 -3.21 -15.81 -11.49
CA PHE A 253 -2.34 -15.96 -12.66
C PHE A 253 -2.89 -16.91 -13.73
N THR A 254 -4.09 -17.46 -13.58
CA THR A 254 -4.66 -18.47 -14.50
C THR A 254 -4.59 -18.05 -15.96
N TYR A 255 -4.93 -16.77 -16.26
CA TYR A 255 -4.83 -16.25 -17.63
C TYR A 255 -3.40 -16.29 -18.16
N LEU A 256 -2.43 -15.86 -17.35
CA LEU A 256 -1.01 -15.80 -17.72
C LEU A 256 -0.42 -17.21 -17.88
N VAL A 257 -0.74 -18.13 -16.98
CA VAL A 257 -0.30 -19.54 -17.05
C VAL A 257 -0.79 -20.22 -18.33
N ASN A 258 -2.07 -19.99 -18.68
CA ASN A 258 -2.67 -20.55 -19.90
C ASN A 258 -2.10 -19.94 -21.20
N ASN A 259 -1.41 -18.80 -21.11
CA ASN A 259 -0.81 -18.10 -22.24
C ASN A 259 0.72 -17.92 -22.11
N LYS A 260 1.39 -18.72 -21.28
CA LYS A 260 2.80 -18.54 -20.92
C LYS A 260 3.74 -18.42 -22.12
N GLU A 261 3.47 -19.15 -23.21
CA GLU A 261 4.31 -19.15 -24.43
C GLU A 261 4.29 -17.79 -25.17
N LYS A 262 3.25 -16.97 -24.92
CA LYS A 262 3.13 -15.65 -25.52
C LYS A 262 3.83 -14.56 -24.72
N ILE A 263 4.16 -14.81 -23.43
CA ILE A 263 4.69 -13.79 -22.53
C ILE A 263 6.13 -13.47 -22.94
N ARG A 264 6.42 -12.17 -23.15
CA ARG A 264 7.74 -11.69 -23.55
C ARG A 264 8.55 -11.16 -22.36
N GLY A 265 7.91 -10.79 -21.28
CA GLY A 265 8.54 -10.33 -20.07
C GLY A 265 7.58 -9.62 -19.13
N VAL A 266 8.07 -9.38 -17.92
CA VAL A 266 7.45 -8.54 -16.91
C VAL A 266 8.29 -7.27 -16.80
N VAL A 267 7.68 -6.09 -16.92
CA VAL A 267 8.31 -4.79 -16.65
C VAL A 267 7.75 -4.21 -15.39
N ILE A 268 8.62 -3.80 -14.47
CA ILE A 268 8.22 -3.27 -13.15
C ILE A 268 8.49 -1.77 -13.12
N THR A 269 7.49 -0.99 -12.72
CA THR A 269 7.57 0.46 -12.63
C THR A 269 8.41 0.93 -11.45
N HIS A 270 8.28 0.29 -10.29
CA HIS A 270 9.05 0.61 -9.08
C HIS A 270 8.96 -0.50 -8.01
N GLY A 271 9.69 -0.35 -6.92
CA GLY A 271 9.92 -1.41 -5.93
C GLY A 271 8.94 -1.47 -4.75
N HIS A 272 7.76 -0.85 -4.81
CA HIS A 272 6.74 -1.02 -3.78
C HIS A 272 6.09 -2.41 -3.85
N GLU A 273 5.59 -2.89 -2.71
CA GLU A 273 5.02 -4.23 -2.56
C GLU A 273 3.83 -4.49 -3.48
N ASP A 274 3.00 -3.50 -3.65
CA ASP A 274 1.81 -3.54 -4.50
C ASP A 274 2.11 -3.47 -6.01
N HIS A 275 3.41 -3.38 -6.39
CA HIS A 275 3.89 -3.46 -7.77
C HIS A 275 4.87 -4.62 -8.01
N VAL A 276 5.63 -5.04 -7.00
CA VAL A 276 6.67 -6.08 -7.17
C VAL A 276 6.46 -7.31 -6.29
N GLY A 277 5.60 -7.20 -5.27
CA GLY A 277 5.50 -8.20 -4.20
C GLY A 277 5.03 -9.58 -4.64
N ALA A 278 4.23 -9.69 -5.71
CA ALA A 278 3.73 -10.98 -6.21
C ALA A 278 4.61 -11.61 -7.31
N VAL A 279 5.70 -10.93 -7.74
CA VAL A 279 6.65 -11.50 -8.74
C VAL A 279 7.17 -12.87 -8.33
N PRO A 280 7.57 -13.15 -7.08
CA PRO A 280 8.02 -14.50 -6.70
C PRO A 280 6.94 -15.57 -6.91
N TYR A 281 5.68 -15.28 -6.62
CA TYR A 281 4.56 -16.21 -6.81
C TYR A 281 4.25 -16.45 -8.29
N LEU A 282 4.38 -15.41 -9.13
CA LEU A 282 4.28 -15.53 -10.57
C LEU A 282 5.39 -16.44 -11.13
N LEU A 283 6.64 -16.21 -10.70
CA LEU A 283 7.80 -16.98 -11.14
C LEU A 283 7.75 -18.44 -10.67
N GLN A 284 7.07 -18.79 -9.58
CA GLN A 284 6.78 -20.17 -9.21
C GLN A 284 5.86 -20.89 -10.21
N LYS A 285 5.10 -20.16 -11.01
CA LYS A 285 4.17 -20.73 -12.02
C LYS A 285 4.73 -20.69 -13.42
N ILE A 286 5.48 -19.63 -13.76
CA ILE A 286 6.01 -19.41 -15.11
C ILE A 286 7.41 -18.80 -15.06
N ASN A 287 8.32 -19.33 -15.89
CA ASN A 287 9.67 -18.75 -16.03
C ASN A 287 9.64 -17.68 -17.14
N VAL A 288 9.73 -16.42 -16.74
CA VAL A 288 9.72 -15.25 -17.65
C VAL A 288 10.76 -14.22 -17.22
N PRO A 289 11.40 -13.49 -18.16
CA PRO A 289 12.35 -12.45 -17.81
C PRO A 289 11.64 -11.27 -17.14
N VAL A 290 12.31 -10.68 -16.13
CA VAL A 290 11.86 -9.49 -15.39
C VAL A 290 12.79 -8.34 -15.70
N TYR A 291 12.22 -7.17 -15.99
CA TYR A 291 12.93 -5.93 -16.31
C TYR A 291 12.52 -4.85 -15.30
N ALA A 292 13.47 -4.28 -14.62
CA ALA A 292 13.22 -3.21 -13.65
C ALA A 292 14.47 -2.36 -13.43
N THR A 293 14.28 -1.21 -12.78
CA THR A 293 15.37 -0.35 -12.38
C THR A 293 16.20 -0.99 -11.25
N ARG A 294 17.38 -0.48 -11.05
CA ARG A 294 18.43 -1.09 -10.23
C ARG A 294 18.02 -1.29 -8.78
N LEU A 295 17.38 -0.27 -8.15
CA LEU A 295 16.92 -0.40 -6.77
C LEU A 295 15.76 -1.39 -6.67
N THR A 296 14.83 -1.35 -7.63
CA THR A 296 13.70 -2.29 -7.70
C THR A 296 14.17 -3.74 -7.79
N LEU A 297 15.17 -4.02 -8.64
CA LEU A 297 15.77 -5.36 -8.72
C LEU A 297 16.47 -5.75 -7.42
N GLY A 298 17.19 -4.83 -6.78
CA GLY A 298 17.82 -5.09 -5.48
C GLY A 298 16.81 -5.47 -4.39
N ILE A 299 15.62 -4.86 -4.41
CA ILE A 299 14.52 -5.22 -3.51
C ILE A 299 13.93 -6.60 -3.88
N LEU A 300 13.71 -6.84 -5.18
CA LEU A 300 13.14 -8.09 -5.68
C LEU A 300 14.05 -9.29 -5.42
N GLU A 301 15.36 -9.13 -5.59
CA GLU A 301 16.35 -10.20 -5.37
C GLU A 301 16.21 -10.82 -3.97
N ARG A 302 16.02 -9.99 -2.94
CA ARG A 302 15.81 -10.48 -1.58
C ARG A 302 14.52 -11.29 -1.44
N LYS A 303 13.44 -10.79 -2.03
CA LYS A 303 12.15 -11.50 -2.01
C LYS A 303 12.27 -12.87 -2.66
N LEU A 304 12.98 -12.94 -3.79
CA LEU A 304 13.21 -14.21 -4.49
C LEU A 304 14.02 -15.21 -3.64
N GLN A 305 14.94 -14.72 -2.77
CA GLN A 305 15.68 -15.58 -1.82
C GLN A 305 14.78 -16.21 -0.74
N GLU A 306 13.64 -15.62 -0.44
CA GLU A 306 12.67 -16.14 0.53
C GLU A 306 11.73 -17.20 -0.07
N HIS A 307 11.74 -17.32 -1.42
CA HIS A 307 10.89 -18.25 -2.17
C HIS A 307 11.74 -19.33 -2.87
N SER A 308 11.24 -20.56 -2.88
CA SER A 308 11.90 -21.65 -3.62
C SER A 308 11.48 -21.58 -5.08
N LEU A 309 12.45 -21.42 -5.98
CA LEU A 309 12.28 -21.51 -7.43
C LEU A 309 13.12 -22.67 -7.96
N ASP A 310 12.60 -23.40 -8.95
CA ASP A 310 13.28 -24.52 -9.59
C ASP A 310 14.31 -24.08 -10.65
N PHE A 311 14.43 -22.77 -10.88
CA PHE A 311 15.34 -22.15 -11.85
C PHE A 311 15.91 -20.84 -11.31
N VAL A 312 16.94 -20.33 -11.99
CA VAL A 312 17.50 -19.01 -11.71
C VAL A 312 16.70 -17.97 -12.52
N PRO A 313 16.02 -17.01 -11.86
CA PRO A 313 15.24 -16.01 -12.56
C PRO A 313 16.13 -15.10 -13.42
N GLN A 314 15.67 -14.78 -14.61
CA GLN A 314 16.33 -13.79 -15.46
C GLN A 314 15.91 -12.38 -15.06
N LEU A 315 16.79 -11.68 -14.34
CA LEU A 315 16.60 -10.32 -13.89
C LEU A 315 17.43 -9.37 -14.77
N ASN A 316 16.76 -8.44 -15.45
CA ASN A 316 17.40 -7.52 -16.39
C ASN A 316 17.29 -6.09 -15.85
N CYS A 317 18.45 -5.48 -15.60
CA CYS A 317 18.52 -4.10 -15.13
C CYS A 317 18.32 -3.13 -16.29
N VAL A 318 17.44 -2.15 -16.10
CA VAL A 318 17.20 -1.05 -17.03
C VAL A 318 17.35 0.29 -16.32
N ASN A 319 17.64 1.34 -17.09
CA ASN A 319 17.79 2.69 -16.57
C ASN A 319 16.68 3.59 -17.11
N ALA A 320 16.35 4.64 -16.37
CA ALA A 320 15.49 5.70 -16.92
C ALA A 320 16.12 6.28 -18.20
N GLY A 321 15.29 6.48 -19.24
CA GLY A 321 15.71 6.86 -20.59
C GLY A 321 16.01 5.68 -21.52
N GLU A 322 16.13 4.46 -21.01
CA GLU A 322 16.43 3.26 -21.80
C GLU A 322 15.18 2.75 -22.53
N LYS A 323 15.42 2.11 -23.69
CA LYS A 323 14.38 1.43 -24.49
C LYS A 323 14.76 -0.01 -24.70
N ILE A 324 13.79 -0.91 -24.51
CA ILE A 324 13.97 -2.32 -24.77
C ILE A 324 12.89 -2.86 -25.72
N ASN A 325 13.19 -3.93 -26.43
CA ASN A 325 12.24 -4.58 -27.33
C ASN A 325 11.82 -5.94 -26.76
N LEU A 326 10.52 -6.10 -26.54
CA LEU A 326 9.90 -7.31 -26.01
C LEU A 326 8.85 -7.84 -26.99
N GLY A 327 9.31 -8.64 -27.95
CA GLY A 327 8.48 -9.08 -29.07
C GLY A 327 8.06 -7.92 -29.97
N VAL A 328 6.75 -7.61 -30.00
CA VAL A 328 6.20 -6.47 -30.77
C VAL A 328 6.14 -5.17 -29.99
N PHE A 329 6.52 -5.19 -28.74
CA PHE A 329 6.50 -4.02 -27.84
C PHE A 329 7.89 -3.41 -27.75
N GLU A 330 8.01 -2.10 -27.99
CA GLU A 330 9.16 -1.29 -27.57
C GLU A 330 8.76 -0.54 -26.30
N VAL A 331 9.46 -0.81 -25.20
CA VAL A 331 9.19 -0.21 -23.88
C VAL A 331 10.28 0.79 -23.55
N GLU A 332 9.90 2.03 -23.32
CA GLU A 332 10.76 3.12 -22.88
C GLU A 332 10.46 3.43 -21.41
N PHE A 333 11.53 3.50 -20.59
CA PHE A 333 11.46 3.77 -19.17
C PHE A 333 11.70 5.27 -18.93
N ILE A 334 10.71 5.98 -18.39
CA ILE A 334 10.77 7.43 -18.22
C ILE A 334 10.79 7.73 -16.74
N ARG A 335 11.77 8.52 -16.28
CA ARG A 335 11.90 8.88 -14.86
C ARG A 335 10.66 9.62 -14.35
N VAL A 336 10.18 9.19 -13.17
CA VAL A 336 9.19 9.92 -12.38
C VAL A 336 9.62 10.02 -10.93
N ASN A 337 9.14 11.04 -10.22
CA ASN A 337 9.30 11.12 -8.77
C ASN A 337 8.19 10.31 -8.10
N HIS A 338 8.55 9.61 -7.04
CA HIS A 338 7.63 8.89 -6.17
C HIS A 338 8.19 8.85 -4.73
N SER A 339 7.55 8.14 -3.81
CA SER A 339 8.05 7.95 -2.44
C SER A 339 9.20 6.93 -2.32
N ILE A 340 9.52 6.24 -3.41
CA ILE A 340 10.69 5.37 -3.55
C ILE A 340 11.59 5.90 -4.67
N ALA A 341 12.90 5.75 -4.53
CA ALA A 341 13.84 6.12 -5.56
C ALA A 341 13.71 5.21 -6.79
N ASP A 342 14.12 5.74 -7.96
CA ASP A 342 14.27 4.97 -9.19
C ASP A 342 12.94 4.53 -9.84
N ALA A 343 11.82 5.21 -9.52
CA ALA A 343 10.52 4.96 -10.12
C ALA A 343 10.46 5.44 -11.59
N VAL A 344 9.71 4.71 -12.42
CA VAL A 344 9.56 5.01 -13.85
C VAL A 344 8.10 4.89 -14.30
N CYS A 345 7.73 5.79 -15.24
CA CYS A 345 6.59 5.67 -16.12
C CYS A 345 7.03 4.92 -17.38
N LEU A 346 6.11 4.24 -18.05
CA LEU A 346 6.41 3.46 -19.24
C LEU A 346 5.71 4.04 -20.48
N ALA A 347 6.45 4.26 -21.56
CA ALA A 347 5.88 4.48 -22.88
C ALA A 347 6.07 3.22 -23.72
N ILE A 348 4.97 2.52 -23.98
CA ILE A 348 4.94 1.22 -24.64
C ILE A 348 4.44 1.42 -26.07
N ARG A 349 5.38 1.37 -27.03
CA ARG A 349 5.02 1.43 -28.46
C ARG A 349 4.55 0.07 -28.93
N THR A 350 3.40 0.07 -29.57
CA THR A 350 2.72 -1.10 -30.07
C THR A 350 2.37 -0.92 -31.55
N PRO A 351 2.03 -1.96 -32.30
CA PRO A 351 1.55 -1.81 -33.68
C PRO A 351 0.26 -0.98 -33.84
N VAL A 352 -0.45 -0.67 -32.73
CA VAL A 352 -1.69 0.12 -32.74
C VAL A 352 -1.46 1.57 -32.32
N GLY A 353 -0.32 1.84 -31.68
CA GLY A 353 0.07 3.16 -31.20
C GLY A 353 0.72 3.09 -29.82
N ILE A 354 0.90 4.22 -29.17
CA ILE A 354 1.63 4.36 -27.91
C ILE A 354 0.65 4.22 -26.74
N VAL A 355 0.96 3.33 -25.81
CA VAL A 355 0.34 3.26 -24.49
C VAL A 355 1.29 3.87 -23.47
N VAL A 356 0.85 4.86 -22.72
CA VAL A 356 1.58 5.40 -21.57
C VAL A 356 0.97 4.82 -20.30
N HIS A 357 1.80 4.17 -19.48
CA HIS A 357 1.44 3.69 -18.15
C HIS A 357 2.21 4.54 -17.13
N SER A 358 1.50 5.35 -16.35
CA SER A 358 2.15 6.34 -15.47
C SER A 358 3.05 5.71 -14.41
N GLY A 359 2.82 4.43 -14.02
CA GLY A 359 3.26 3.94 -12.74
C GLY A 359 2.67 4.84 -11.64
N ASP A 360 3.29 4.83 -10.48
CA ASP A 360 2.98 5.77 -9.40
C ASP A 360 3.91 6.97 -9.51
N PHE A 361 3.37 8.17 -9.43
CA PHE A 361 4.17 9.37 -9.64
C PHE A 361 3.69 10.57 -8.83
N LYS A 362 4.57 11.53 -8.70
CA LYS A 362 4.26 12.94 -8.39
C LYS A 362 5.17 13.86 -9.21
N ILE A 363 4.90 15.16 -9.17
CA ILE A 363 5.76 16.16 -9.79
C ILE A 363 6.45 16.97 -8.69
N ASP A 364 7.60 16.48 -8.23
CA ASP A 364 8.41 17.19 -7.22
C ASP A 364 9.44 18.07 -7.95
N THR A 365 9.27 19.40 -7.85
CA THR A 365 10.18 20.36 -8.49
C THR A 365 11.46 20.62 -7.69
N THR A 366 11.57 20.07 -6.50
CA THR A 366 12.74 20.15 -5.63
C THR A 366 13.02 18.80 -4.95
N PRO A 367 13.21 17.72 -5.74
CA PRO A 367 13.39 16.38 -5.16
C PRO A 367 14.68 16.31 -4.35
N VAL A 368 14.71 15.36 -3.41
CA VAL A 368 15.85 15.21 -2.47
C VAL A 368 17.15 14.85 -3.20
N ASP A 369 17.05 13.99 -4.19
CA ASP A 369 18.18 13.54 -5.03
C ASP A 369 18.53 14.49 -6.20
N GLY A 370 17.72 15.54 -6.42
CA GLY A 370 17.89 16.50 -7.51
C GLY A 370 17.32 16.05 -8.86
N GLU A 371 16.79 14.84 -8.96
CA GLU A 371 16.32 14.23 -10.20
C GLU A 371 14.79 14.37 -10.34
N MET A 372 14.35 15.28 -11.21
CA MET A 372 12.92 15.55 -11.42
C MET A 372 12.26 14.53 -12.35
N THR A 373 10.92 14.46 -12.29
CA THR A 373 10.10 13.80 -13.33
C THR A 373 10.43 14.38 -14.71
N ASP A 374 10.68 13.51 -15.70
CA ASP A 374 11.03 13.94 -17.07
C ASP A 374 9.78 14.40 -17.85
N LEU A 375 9.30 15.59 -17.48
CA LEU A 375 8.16 16.25 -18.13
C LEU A 375 8.43 16.56 -19.60
N THR A 376 9.71 16.82 -19.96
CA THR A 376 10.11 17.10 -21.34
C THR A 376 9.85 15.87 -22.21
N ARG A 377 10.33 14.71 -21.76
CA ARG A 377 10.13 13.46 -22.51
C ARG A 377 8.66 13.06 -22.62
N LEU A 378 7.89 13.23 -21.55
CA LEU A 378 6.43 13.00 -21.57
C LEU A 378 5.73 13.92 -22.61
N GLY A 379 6.12 15.20 -22.68
CA GLY A 379 5.61 16.14 -23.68
C GLY A 379 6.00 15.77 -25.12
N GLU A 380 7.21 15.24 -25.33
CA GLU A 380 7.66 14.74 -26.66
C GLU A 380 6.82 13.53 -27.10
N ILE A 381 6.58 12.56 -26.17
CA ILE A 381 5.72 11.40 -26.42
C ILE A 381 4.29 11.84 -26.74
N GLY A 382 3.79 12.87 -26.07
CA GLY A 382 2.50 13.47 -26.38
C GLY A 382 2.43 14.05 -27.80
N ARG A 383 3.55 14.56 -28.34
CA ARG A 383 3.66 15.02 -29.76
C ARG A 383 3.76 13.84 -30.72
N GLU A 384 4.37 12.72 -30.31
CA GLU A 384 4.38 11.49 -31.12
C GLU A 384 2.94 10.93 -31.26
N GLY A 385 2.04 11.18 -30.33
CA GLY A 385 0.63 10.78 -30.30
C GLY A 385 0.35 9.58 -29.42
N VAL A 386 -0.21 9.82 -28.24
CA VAL A 386 -0.58 8.77 -27.27
C VAL A 386 -1.96 8.20 -27.60
N THR A 387 -2.01 6.90 -27.81
CA THR A 387 -3.27 6.17 -28.07
C THR A 387 -4.06 5.94 -26.79
N LEU A 388 -3.38 5.50 -25.73
CA LEU A 388 -3.99 5.25 -24.42
C LEU A 388 -3.08 5.77 -23.31
N LEU A 389 -3.64 6.53 -22.39
CA LEU A 389 -3.03 6.83 -21.09
C LEU A 389 -3.67 5.93 -20.04
N MET A 390 -2.86 5.18 -19.32
CA MET A 390 -3.21 4.49 -18.08
C MET A 390 -2.55 5.26 -16.94
N CYS A 391 -3.34 5.96 -16.11
CA CYS A 391 -2.82 6.87 -15.10
C CYS A 391 -3.36 6.53 -13.72
N GLU A 392 -2.48 6.56 -12.71
CA GLU A 392 -2.82 6.32 -11.31
C GLU A 392 -3.88 7.31 -10.80
N SER A 393 -4.65 6.90 -9.78
CA SER A 393 -5.79 7.64 -9.27
C SER A 393 -5.78 7.86 -7.75
N THR A 394 -4.72 7.45 -7.05
CA THR A 394 -4.66 7.33 -5.58
C THR A 394 -5.03 8.62 -4.85
N ASN A 395 -4.53 9.77 -5.31
CA ASN A 395 -4.80 11.08 -4.69
C ASN A 395 -5.70 12.00 -5.54
N VAL A 396 -6.47 11.46 -6.46
CA VAL A 396 -7.36 12.25 -7.34
C VAL A 396 -8.40 13.08 -6.57
N GLU A 397 -8.73 12.69 -5.33
CA GLU A 397 -9.62 13.44 -4.44
C GLU A 397 -8.98 14.74 -3.91
N ARG A 398 -7.64 14.84 -3.94
CA ARG A 398 -6.89 15.92 -3.33
C ARG A 398 -6.64 17.04 -4.34
N PRO A 399 -7.13 18.28 -4.08
CA PRO A 399 -6.83 19.42 -4.94
C PRO A 399 -5.37 19.85 -4.80
N GLY A 400 -4.86 20.56 -5.81
CA GLY A 400 -3.51 21.14 -5.80
C GLY A 400 -2.41 20.14 -6.13
N PHE A 401 -1.23 20.36 -5.56
CA PHE A 401 -0.01 19.60 -5.79
C PHE A 401 0.41 18.85 -4.54
N THR A 402 1.04 17.71 -4.73
CA THR A 402 1.72 16.98 -3.66
C THR A 402 2.98 17.73 -3.24
N PRO A 403 3.17 18.04 -1.94
CA PRO A 403 4.35 18.73 -1.46
C PRO A 403 5.65 17.96 -1.74
N SER A 404 6.77 18.72 -1.85
CA SER A 404 8.11 18.12 -1.96
C SER A 404 8.49 17.34 -0.70
N GLU A 405 9.23 16.24 -0.89
CA GLU A 405 9.81 15.45 0.20
C GLU A 405 10.76 16.27 1.09
N LYS A 406 11.43 17.32 0.56
CA LYS A 406 12.25 18.26 1.33
C LYS A 406 11.48 18.96 2.45
N LYS A 407 10.15 19.13 2.33
CA LYS A 407 9.31 19.73 3.37
C LYS A 407 9.37 18.94 4.68
N VAL A 408 9.37 17.61 4.58
CA VAL A 408 9.55 16.72 5.75
C VAL A 408 10.93 16.93 6.37
N GLY A 409 11.98 17.07 5.54
CA GLY A 409 13.34 17.37 6.02
C GLY A 409 13.39 18.66 6.85
N HIS A 410 12.75 19.74 6.41
CA HIS A 410 12.66 20.99 7.18
C HIS A 410 11.96 20.80 8.53
N SER A 411 10.87 20.05 8.56
CA SER A 411 10.17 19.72 9.81
C SER A 411 11.04 18.87 10.74
N LEU A 412 11.78 17.90 10.19
CA LEU A 412 12.71 17.09 10.97
C LEU A 412 13.83 17.93 11.59
N VAL A 413 14.42 18.89 10.87
CA VAL A 413 15.43 19.83 11.44
C VAL A 413 14.86 20.53 12.65
N ARG A 414 13.63 21.07 12.56
CA ARG A 414 12.95 21.73 13.69
C ARG A 414 12.77 20.78 14.87
N PHE A 415 12.35 19.53 14.64
CA PHE A 415 12.16 18.56 15.72
C PHE A 415 13.48 18.12 16.35
N PHE A 416 14.56 17.98 15.57
CA PHE A 416 15.88 17.68 16.12
C PHE A 416 16.41 18.78 17.02
N GLU A 417 16.09 20.05 16.74
CA GLU A 417 16.43 21.17 17.61
C GLU A 417 15.52 21.22 18.85
N GLU A 418 14.20 21.07 18.67
CA GLU A 418 13.21 21.12 19.76
C GLU A 418 13.44 20.00 20.80
N TYR A 419 13.82 18.80 20.33
CA TYR A 419 14.01 17.60 21.17
C TYR A 419 15.49 17.20 21.27
N LYS A 420 16.39 18.18 21.31
CA LYS A 420 17.83 17.93 21.36
C LYS A 420 18.30 17.15 22.61
N ASP A 421 17.56 17.23 23.68
CA ASP A 421 17.78 16.55 24.96
C ASP A 421 17.10 15.16 25.05
N LYS A 422 16.43 14.71 24.01
CA LYS A 422 15.71 13.44 23.97
C LYS A 422 16.27 12.47 22.94
N ARG A 423 16.03 11.16 23.14
CA ARG A 423 16.19 10.18 22.06
C ARG A 423 15.05 10.35 21.05
N ILE A 424 15.40 10.41 19.78
CA ILE A 424 14.44 10.56 18.69
C ILE A 424 14.26 9.19 18.03
N VAL A 425 13.02 8.71 17.96
CA VAL A 425 12.65 7.49 17.25
C VAL A 425 11.74 7.86 16.09
N ILE A 426 12.12 7.49 14.87
CA ILE A 426 11.36 7.84 13.65
C ILE A 426 10.92 6.55 12.99
N SER A 427 9.60 6.35 12.91
CA SER A 427 9.02 5.24 12.17
C SER A 427 8.53 5.72 10.81
N THR A 428 8.97 5.05 9.75
CA THR A 428 8.63 5.40 8.36
C THR A 428 8.58 4.16 7.49
N PHE A 429 8.11 4.29 6.26
CA PHE A 429 8.16 3.23 5.26
C PHE A 429 9.62 2.86 4.94
N SER A 430 9.92 1.57 4.90
CA SER A 430 11.26 1.07 4.59
C SER A 430 11.72 1.42 3.17
N SER A 431 10.79 1.55 2.26
CA SER A 431 11.04 1.92 0.85
C SER A 431 11.40 3.40 0.65
N ASN A 432 11.09 4.29 1.61
CA ASN A 432 11.36 5.72 1.46
C ASN A 432 12.83 6.05 1.79
N VAL A 433 13.70 5.65 0.86
CA VAL A 433 15.16 5.84 0.95
C VAL A 433 15.53 7.32 1.11
N HIS A 434 14.82 8.22 0.42
CA HIS A 434 15.08 9.66 0.47
C HIS A 434 14.80 10.25 1.85
N ARG A 435 13.75 9.80 2.53
CA ARG A 435 13.44 10.23 3.90
C ARG A 435 14.48 9.73 4.89
N VAL A 436 14.90 8.47 4.75
CA VAL A 436 15.94 7.91 5.60
C VAL A 436 17.28 8.63 5.37
N GLN A 437 17.61 8.99 4.12
CA GLN A 437 18.78 9.83 3.81
C GLN A 437 18.70 11.16 4.56
N GLN A 438 17.58 11.89 4.47
CA GLN A 438 17.39 13.14 5.19
C GLN A 438 17.54 12.97 6.72
N ILE A 439 17.00 11.89 7.29
CA ILE A 439 17.15 11.58 8.72
C ILE A 439 18.62 11.38 9.09
N ILE A 440 19.39 10.65 8.28
CA ILE A 440 20.81 10.38 8.51
C ILE A 440 21.62 11.68 8.43
N ASP A 441 21.37 12.50 7.42
CA ASP A 441 22.07 13.78 7.21
C ASP A 441 21.81 14.75 8.36
N ILE A 442 20.55 14.85 8.80
CA ILE A 442 20.19 15.69 9.95
C ILE A 442 20.80 15.14 11.23
N ALA A 443 20.72 13.85 11.49
CA ALA A 443 21.33 13.24 12.66
C ALA A 443 22.84 13.48 12.71
N ALA A 444 23.55 13.35 11.58
CA ALA A 444 24.97 13.65 11.45
C ALA A 444 25.28 15.12 11.81
N ARG A 445 24.47 16.07 11.30
CA ARG A 445 24.58 17.52 11.59
C ARG A 445 24.44 17.83 13.07
N TYR A 446 23.55 17.12 13.77
CA TYR A 446 23.34 17.28 15.23
C TYR A 446 24.28 16.39 16.07
N GLY A 447 25.28 15.74 15.46
CA GLY A 447 26.23 14.87 16.13
C GLY A 447 25.60 13.65 16.80
N ARG A 448 24.49 13.16 16.24
CA ARG A 448 23.78 11.96 16.71
C ARG A 448 24.22 10.72 15.95
N LYS A 449 24.13 9.58 16.61
CA LYS A 449 24.25 8.25 15.98
C LYS A 449 22.87 7.79 15.52
N VAL A 450 22.84 7.07 14.41
CA VAL A 450 21.61 6.48 13.85
C VAL A 450 21.68 4.97 13.99
N ALA A 451 20.66 4.37 14.60
CA ALA A 451 20.48 2.93 14.63
C ALA A 451 19.21 2.56 13.84
N ILE A 452 19.29 1.55 12.99
CA ILE A 452 18.18 1.06 12.18
C ILE A 452 17.64 -0.22 12.78
N THR A 453 16.30 -0.37 12.85
CA THR A 453 15.64 -1.58 13.32
C THR A 453 14.41 -1.92 12.50
N GLY A 454 14.13 -3.21 12.35
CA GLY A 454 13.13 -3.77 11.45
C GLY A 454 13.79 -4.46 10.26
N ARG A 455 13.36 -5.69 9.96
CA ARG A 455 14.00 -6.53 8.92
C ARG A 455 13.96 -5.88 7.53
N SER A 456 12.79 -5.43 7.09
CA SER A 456 12.64 -4.77 5.79
C SER A 456 13.45 -3.46 5.72
N MET A 457 13.47 -2.66 6.80
CA MET A 457 14.24 -1.41 6.87
C MET A 457 15.75 -1.67 6.72
N LEU A 458 16.29 -2.60 7.49
CA LEU A 458 17.73 -2.98 7.40
C LEU A 458 18.08 -3.45 5.99
N TYR A 459 17.18 -4.22 5.38
CA TYR A 459 17.41 -4.76 4.06
C TYR A 459 17.40 -3.69 2.96
N VAL A 460 16.31 -2.90 2.88
CA VAL A 460 16.15 -1.88 1.82
C VAL A 460 17.23 -0.82 1.93
N ILE A 461 17.53 -0.34 3.16
CA ILE A 461 18.58 0.65 3.38
C ILE A 461 19.96 0.08 3.06
N GLY A 462 20.23 -1.19 3.44
CA GLY A 462 21.48 -1.88 3.07
C GLY A 462 21.66 -1.99 1.55
N ALA A 463 20.60 -2.37 0.83
CA ALA A 463 20.60 -2.40 -0.64
C ALA A 463 20.80 -0.99 -1.23
N ALA A 464 20.09 0.03 -0.73
CA ALA A 464 20.23 1.40 -1.20
C ALA A 464 21.65 1.96 -1.00
N ILE A 465 22.31 1.67 0.13
CA ILE A 465 23.70 2.05 0.38
C ILE A 465 24.62 1.31 -0.61
N LYS A 466 24.49 -0.02 -0.71
CA LYS A 466 25.34 -0.84 -1.61
C LYS A 466 25.23 -0.40 -3.07
N LEU A 467 24.02 -0.06 -3.52
CA LEU A 467 23.72 0.37 -4.88
C LEU A 467 24.02 1.87 -5.13
N GLY A 468 24.41 2.63 -4.11
CA GLY A 468 24.79 4.04 -4.24
C GLY A 468 23.64 5.04 -4.25
N TYR A 469 22.42 4.62 -3.84
CA TYR A 469 21.26 5.52 -3.68
C TYR A 469 21.30 6.28 -2.33
N MET A 470 22.13 5.86 -1.41
CA MET A 470 22.32 6.51 -0.11
C MET A 470 23.79 6.73 0.19
N ASN A 471 24.07 7.89 0.79
CA ASN A 471 25.40 8.24 1.31
C ASN A 471 25.34 8.34 2.83
N VAL A 472 26.11 7.50 3.53
CA VAL A 472 26.14 7.49 4.99
C VAL A 472 27.48 8.00 5.47
N PRO A 473 27.55 9.15 6.18
CA PRO A 473 28.79 9.64 6.73
C PRO A 473 29.41 8.63 7.71
N ALA A 474 30.74 8.51 7.67
CA ALA A 474 31.47 7.53 8.48
C ALA A 474 31.14 7.67 9.99
N GLY A 475 30.80 6.55 10.62
CA GLY A 475 30.54 6.47 12.05
C GLY A 475 29.21 7.07 12.52
N VAL A 476 28.31 7.49 11.61
CA VAL A 476 26.94 7.91 11.94
C VAL A 476 26.05 6.70 12.18
N LEU A 477 26.09 5.72 11.30
CA LEU A 477 25.31 4.49 11.44
C LEU A 477 25.98 3.54 12.42
N VAL A 478 25.21 3.04 13.39
CA VAL A 478 25.64 2.12 14.43
C VAL A 478 24.68 0.93 14.56
N ASP A 479 25.18 -0.20 15.02
CA ASP A 479 24.34 -1.37 15.29
C ASP A 479 23.40 -1.10 16.47
N ILE A 480 22.12 -1.48 16.34
CA ILE A 480 21.10 -1.30 17.38
C ILE A 480 21.47 -1.97 18.72
N SER A 481 22.28 -3.04 18.71
CA SER A 481 22.76 -3.68 19.93
C SER A 481 23.70 -2.80 20.75
N THR A 482 24.30 -1.79 20.13
CA THR A 482 25.23 -0.85 20.78
C THR A 482 24.53 0.41 21.32
N ILE A 483 23.20 0.51 21.19
CA ILE A 483 22.43 1.71 21.58
C ILE A 483 22.69 2.14 23.02
N LYS A 484 22.88 1.19 23.94
CA LYS A 484 23.16 1.46 25.37
C LYS A 484 24.54 2.08 25.63
N ASN A 485 25.43 2.09 24.64
CA ASN A 485 26.76 2.68 24.75
C ASN A 485 26.76 4.20 24.51
N TYR A 486 25.62 4.76 24.12
CA TYR A 486 25.46 6.17 23.80
C TYR A 486 24.39 6.79 24.69
N PRO A 487 24.56 8.08 25.10
CA PRO A 487 23.51 8.79 25.83
C PRO A 487 22.25 8.90 24.93
N PRO A 488 21.04 8.80 25.50
CA PRO A 488 19.79 8.83 24.73
C PRO A 488 19.68 10.04 23.78
N GLU A 489 20.07 11.22 24.23
CA GLU A 489 20.04 12.46 23.44
C GLU A 489 21.00 12.47 22.25
N LYS A 490 21.94 11.54 22.20
CA LYS A 490 22.85 11.32 21.06
C LYS A 490 22.38 10.22 20.12
N MET A 491 21.20 9.66 20.36
CA MET A 491 20.65 8.57 19.56
C MET A 491 19.45 9.00 18.74
N THR A 492 19.43 8.54 17.49
CA THR A 492 18.27 8.51 16.61
C THR A 492 18.02 7.07 16.19
N VAL A 493 16.78 6.60 16.31
CA VAL A 493 16.40 5.25 15.89
C VAL A 493 15.44 5.36 14.70
N VAL A 494 15.76 4.71 13.60
CA VAL A 494 14.86 4.58 12.44
C VAL A 494 14.24 3.18 12.46
N SER A 495 12.91 3.10 12.41
CA SER A 495 12.19 1.86 12.61
C SER A 495 11.07 1.61 11.60
N THR A 496 10.70 0.34 11.44
CA THR A 496 9.43 -0.07 10.81
C THR A 496 8.27 0.03 11.80
N GLY A 497 7.04 -0.14 11.31
CA GLY A 497 5.84 -0.16 12.15
C GLY A 497 5.04 1.13 12.09
N SER A 498 5.24 1.96 11.05
CA SER A 498 4.49 3.19 10.84
C SER A 498 3.01 2.96 10.53
N GLN A 499 2.64 1.74 10.13
CA GLN A 499 1.26 1.33 9.86
C GLN A 499 0.60 0.56 11.01
N GLY A 500 1.30 0.44 12.13
CA GLY A 500 0.76 -0.26 13.30
C GLY A 500 0.82 -1.77 13.22
N GLU A 501 1.55 -2.31 12.25
CA GLU A 501 1.61 -3.76 11.98
C GLU A 501 2.05 -4.54 13.23
N PRO A 502 1.33 -5.59 13.59
CA PRO A 502 1.72 -6.45 14.71
C PRO A 502 3.15 -6.97 14.54
N MET A 503 3.90 -7.04 15.64
CA MET A 503 5.29 -7.51 15.69
C MET A 503 6.31 -6.67 14.91
N SER A 504 5.93 -5.55 14.29
CA SER A 504 6.86 -4.57 13.74
C SER A 504 7.78 -3.97 14.82
N ALA A 505 8.84 -3.26 14.40
CA ALA A 505 9.79 -2.74 15.39
C ALA A 505 9.15 -1.71 16.35
N LEU A 506 8.36 -0.74 15.82
CA LEU A 506 7.67 0.24 16.66
C LEU A 506 6.60 -0.41 17.55
N TYR A 507 5.82 -1.38 17.02
CA TYR A 507 4.86 -2.15 17.81
C TYR A 507 5.54 -2.80 19.01
N ARG A 508 6.66 -3.54 18.78
CA ARG A 508 7.39 -4.19 19.87
C ARG A 508 7.95 -3.21 20.90
N MET A 509 8.41 -2.01 20.46
CA MET A 509 8.84 -0.94 21.38
C MET A 509 7.67 -0.39 22.20
N ALA A 510 6.51 -0.18 21.57
CA ALA A 510 5.31 0.32 22.26
C ALA A 510 4.81 -0.66 23.35
N TYR A 511 4.85 -1.97 23.06
CA TYR A 511 4.35 -3.01 23.95
C TYR A 511 5.43 -3.71 24.82
N ASN A 512 6.62 -3.13 24.99
CA ASN A 512 7.75 -3.68 25.79
C ASN A 512 8.26 -5.04 25.31
N MET A 513 8.16 -5.33 24.03
CA MET A 513 8.59 -6.59 23.42
C MET A 513 9.90 -6.45 22.63
N HIS A 514 10.52 -5.25 22.59
CA HIS A 514 11.74 -5.00 21.83
C HIS A 514 12.98 -5.18 22.72
N ASP A 515 13.88 -6.11 22.36
CA ASP A 515 15.02 -6.52 23.22
C ASP A 515 16.06 -5.43 23.49
N LYS A 516 16.14 -4.39 22.64
CA LYS A 516 17.23 -3.40 22.68
C LYS A 516 16.76 -2.00 23.02
N VAL A 517 15.49 -1.66 22.75
CA VAL A 517 14.94 -0.32 22.93
C VAL A 517 13.73 -0.40 23.83
N ASP A 518 13.80 0.28 24.95
CA ASP A 518 12.68 0.56 25.83
C ASP A 518 12.34 2.04 25.74
N LEU A 519 11.05 2.37 25.56
CA LEU A 519 10.57 3.72 25.37
C LEU A 519 9.93 4.29 26.63
N GLY A 520 10.17 5.58 26.89
CA GLY A 520 9.65 6.28 28.06
C GLY A 520 9.60 7.81 27.90
N PRO A 521 9.45 8.57 29.01
CA PRO A 521 9.28 10.03 28.98
C PRO A 521 10.45 10.81 28.37
N HIS A 522 11.63 10.21 28.29
CA HIS A 522 12.84 10.80 27.69
C HIS A 522 12.94 10.58 26.18
N ASP A 523 11.89 10.03 25.56
CA ASP A 523 11.85 9.74 24.15
C ASP A 523 10.80 10.61 23.44
N VAL A 524 11.06 10.89 22.17
CA VAL A 524 10.08 11.39 21.22
C VAL A 524 9.97 10.38 20.06
N VAL A 525 8.75 10.03 19.70
CA VAL A 525 8.45 9.14 18.56
C VAL A 525 7.81 9.99 17.47
N ILE A 526 8.38 9.94 16.28
CA ILE A 526 7.87 10.57 15.07
C ILE A 526 7.35 9.46 14.16
N ILE A 527 6.03 9.43 13.93
CA ILE A 527 5.40 8.53 12.95
C ILE A 527 5.36 9.27 11.63
N SER A 528 6.39 9.06 10.82
CA SER A 528 6.62 9.75 9.55
C SER A 528 5.95 8.99 8.39
N ALA A 529 4.64 8.79 8.52
CA ALA A 529 3.76 8.14 7.55
C ALA A 529 2.30 8.52 7.84
N SER A 530 1.46 8.57 6.82
CA SER A 530 0.00 8.54 6.99
C SER A 530 -0.48 7.08 7.07
N ALA A 531 -1.55 6.83 7.81
CA ALA A 531 -2.16 5.51 7.83
C ALA A 531 -2.71 5.16 6.44
N ILE A 532 -2.39 3.97 5.96
CA ILE A 532 -3.05 3.40 4.78
C ILE A 532 -4.50 3.09 5.17
N PRO A 533 -5.49 3.30 4.29
CA PRO A 533 -6.89 2.96 4.57
C PRO A 533 -7.02 1.55 5.16
N GLY A 534 -7.72 1.44 6.31
CA GLY A 534 -7.84 0.19 7.09
C GLY A 534 -6.86 0.08 8.28
N ASN A 535 -5.75 0.81 8.28
CA ASN A 535 -4.74 0.74 9.36
C ASN A 535 -4.89 1.81 10.45
N GLU A 536 -5.89 2.71 10.36
CA GLU A 536 -6.08 3.84 11.28
C GLU A 536 -6.19 3.38 12.74
N LYS A 537 -6.92 2.29 12.96
CA LYS A 537 -7.10 1.70 14.30
C LYS A 537 -5.80 1.13 14.86
N LEU A 538 -5.02 0.46 14.04
CA LEU A 538 -3.73 -0.13 14.45
C LEU A 538 -2.74 0.97 14.81
N VAL A 539 -2.61 2.00 13.98
CA VAL A 539 -1.76 3.18 14.24
C VAL A 539 -2.24 3.90 15.51
N GLY A 540 -3.55 4.12 15.65
CA GLY A 540 -4.15 4.76 16.83
C GLY A 540 -3.86 3.99 18.13
N ASN A 541 -3.89 2.66 18.10
CA ASN A 541 -3.55 1.82 19.24
C ASN A 541 -2.09 2.00 19.68
N ILE A 542 -1.14 2.02 18.73
CA ILE A 542 0.28 2.27 19.03
C ILE A 542 0.47 3.66 19.63
N ILE A 543 -0.16 4.69 19.05
CA ILE A 543 -0.08 6.06 19.57
C ILE A 543 -0.57 6.10 21.01
N ASN A 544 -1.71 5.49 21.31
CA ASN A 544 -2.25 5.43 22.66
C ASN A 544 -1.30 4.74 23.65
N GLU A 545 -0.67 3.63 23.23
CA GLU A 545 0.28 2.91 24.07
C GLU A 545 1.55 3.73 24.35
N LEU A 546 2.06 4.44 23.35
CA LEU A 546 3.19 5.36 23.52
C LEU A 546 2.86 6.50 24.50
N TYR A 547 1.65 7.09 24.42
CA TYR A 547 1.21 8.11 25.39
C TYR A 547 1.10 7.55 26.82
N ARG A 548 0.63 6.31 27.01
CA ARG A 548 0.59 5.65 28.34
C ARG A 548 1.97 5.51 28.96
N LYS A 549 3.02 5.42 28.14
CA LYS A 549 4.42 5.40 28.57
C LYS A 549 5.03 6.79 28.81
N GLY A 550 4.28 7.85 28.61
CA GLY A 550 4.76 9.23 28.72
C GLY A 550 5.62 9.69 27.55
N VAL A 551 5.62 8.96 26.44
CA VAL A 551 6.36 9.30 25.22
C VAL A 551 5.64 10.44 24.49
N ARG A 552 6.39 11.45 24.02
CA ARG A 552 5.88 12.46 23.11
C ARG A 552 5.76 11.87 21.71
N VAL A 553 4.57 11.92 21.10
CA VAL A 553 4.33 11.42 19.75
C VAL A 553 4.03 12.57 18.78
N LEU A 554 4.69 12.57 17.63
CA LEU A 554 4.44 13.44 16.49
C LEU A 554 4.00 12.56 15.32
N SER A 555 2.77 12.77 14.86
CA SER A 555 2.19 12.05 13.73
C SER A 555 1.66 13.04 12.69
N ASP A 556 1.30 12.56 11.52
CA ASP A 556 0.78 13.36 10.40
C ASP A 556 -0.44 14.22 10.80
N SER A 557 -1.25 13.76 11.77
CA SER A 557 -2.39 14.51 12.29
C SER A 557 -2.02 15.76 13.11
N VAL A 558 -0.78 15.85 13.62
CA VAL A 558 -0.34 16.95 14.52
C VAL A 558 0.90 17.69 14.04
N ALA A 559 1.59 17.17 13.03
CA ALA A 559 2.83 17.73 12.52
C ALA A 559 3.07 17.35 11.05
N GLU A 560 3.79 18.19 10.31
CA GLU A 560 4.16 17.92 8.91
C GLU A 560 5.32 16.91 8.85
N VAL A 561 5.03 15.67 9.12
CA VAL A 561 6.02 14.56 9.17
C VAL A 561 5.94 13.63 7.98
N HIS A 562 4.96 13.84 7.10
CA HIS A 562 4.73 13.00 5.94
C HIS A 562 4.30 13.82 4.72
N VAL A 563 4.68 13.34 3.53
CA VAL A 563 4.14 13.76 2.24
C VAL A 563 3.89 12.52 1.41
N SER A 564 2.82 12.55 0.60
CA SER A 564 2.47 11.44 -0.29
C SER A 564 3.48 11.27 -1.42
N GLY A 565 3.55 10.05 -1.96
CA GLY A 565 4.27 9.75 -3.20
C GLY A 565 3.42 9.94 -4.47
N HIS A 566 2.09 10.07 -4.32
CA HIS A 566 1.13 10.06 -5.42
C HIS A 566 0.68 11.46 -5.82
N ALA A 567 0.36 11.60 -7.10
CA ALA A 567 -0.08 12.84 -7.73
C ALA A 567 -1.44 13.32 -7.23
N CYS A 568 -1.54 14.59 -6.85
CA CYS A 568 -2.80 15.29 -6.65
C CYS A 568 -3.39 15.79 -7.98
N GLN A 569 -4.57 16.41 -7.95
CA GLN A 569 -5.34 16.79 -9.16
C GLN A 569 -4.54 17.59 -10.19
N GLU A 570 -3.74 18.59 -9.76
CA GLU A 570 -3.02 19.44 -10.70
C GLU A 570 -1.86 18.69 -11.38
N GLU A 571 -1.24 17.74 -10.70
CA GLU A 571 -0.19 16.88 -11.25
C GLU A 571 -0.77 15.89 -12.27
N ILE A 572 -1.93 15.31 -11.96
CA ILE A 572 -2.71 14.45 -12.88
C ILE A 572 -3.10 15.23 -14.13
N LYS A 573 -3.60 16.47 -13.98
CA LYS A 573 -3.92 17.34 -15.12
C LYS A 573 -2.70 17.63 -16.00
N ILE A 574 -1.52 17.82 -15.41
CA ILE A 574 -0.27 18.00 -16.15
C ILE A 574 0.06 16.73 -16.94
N MET A 575 -0.07 15.54 -16.36
CA MET A 575 0.14 14.27 -17.08
C MET A 575 -0.77 14.16 -18.30
N HIS A 576 -2.06 14.44 -18.16
CA HIS A 576 -3.01 14.48 -19.27
C HIS A 576 -2.67 15.53 -20.31
N ALA A 577 -2.28 16.75 -19.88
CA ALA A 577 -1.95 17.85 -20.80
C ALA A 577 -0.68 17.59 -21.59
N LEU A 578 0.32 16.93 -21.02
CA LEU A 578 1.57 16.57 -21.70
C LEU A 578 1.35 15.42 -22.67
N THR A 579 0.64 14.36 -22.27
CA THR A 579 0.45 13.14 -23.06
C THR A 579 -0.64 13.29 -24.13
N LYS A 580 -1.65 14.14 -23.91
CA LYS A 580 -2.79 14.38 -24.82
C LYS A 580 -3.38 13.08 -25.39
N PRO A 581 -3.79 12.13 -24.54
CA PRO A 581 -4.14 10.80 -24.99
C PRO A 581 -5.44 10.80 -25.79
N LYS A 582 -5.53 9.90 -26.80
CA LYS A 582 -6.79 9.66 -27.50
C LYS A 582 -7.80 8.95 -26.60
N TYR A 583 -7.35 7.97 -25.84
CA TYR A 583 -8.14 7.22 -24.88
C TYR A 583 -7.51 7.28 -23.51
N PHE A 584 -8.34 7.15 -22.47
CA PHE A 584 -7.90 7.18 -21.09
C PHE A 584 -8.49 6.01 -20.31
N MET A 585 -7.68 5.40 -19.45
CA MET A 585 -8.07 4.39 -18.48
C MET A 585 -7.50 4.76 -17.11
N PRO A 586 -8.32 5.16 -16.12
CA PRO A 586 -7.86 5.34 -14.75
C PRO A 586 -7.47 3.98 -14.18
N ILE A 587 -6.34 3.95 -13.47
CA ILE A 587 -5.81 2.76 -12.80
C ILE A 587 -5.40 3.10 -11.37
N HIS A 588 -5.01 2.10 -10.59
CA HIS A 588 -4.44 2.23 -9.25
C HIS A 588 -5.32 3.05 -8.30
N GLY A 589 -6.32 2.42 -7.72
CA GLY A 589 -7.24 3.06 -6.76
C GLY A 589 -8.54 2.30 -6.58
N GLU A 590 -9.22 2.61 -5.48
CA GLU A 590 -10.58 2.15 -5.21
C GLU A 590 -11.57 2.67 -6.28
N ALA A 591 -12.74 2.07 -6.35
CA ALA A 591 -13.77 2.45 -7.33
C ALA A 591 -14.05 3.96 -7.32
N ARG A 592 -14.14 4.59 -6.12
CA ARG A 592 -14.35 6.05 -6.00
C ARG A 592 -13.24 6.85 -6.69
N HIS A 593 -11.98 6.46 -6.54
CA HIS A 593 -10.85 7.13 -7.15
C HIS A 593 -10.92 7.05 -8.68
N LEU A 594 -11.23 5.87 -9.23
CA LEU A 594 -11.33 5.66 -10.68
C LEU A 594 -12.45 6.51 -11.29
N TYR A 595 -13.60 6.60 -10.63
CA TYR A 595 -14.73 7.42 -11.10
C TYR A 595 -14.45 8.92 -10.97
N MET A 596 -13.84 9.38 -9.88
CA MET A 596 -13.42 10.78 -9.74
C MET A 596 -12.35 11.17 -10.76
N HIS A 597 -11.44 10.25 -11.11
CA HIS A 597 -10.47 10.51 -12.18
C HIS A 597 -11.14 10.60 -13.56
N LYS A 598 -12.18 9.79 -13.81
CA LYS A 598 -13.03 9.95 -14.98
C LYS A 598 -13.65 11.36 -15.03
N GLU A 599 -14.28 11.80 -13.93
CA GLU A 599 -14.87 13.14 -13.83
C GLU A 599 -13.86 14.25 -14.07
N LEU A 600 -12.64 14.09 -13.54
CA LEU A 600 -11.52 15.02 -13.77
C LEU A 600 -11.12 15.07 -15.24
N ALA A 601 -11.05 13.92 -15.93
CA ALA A 601 -10.74 13.87 -17.35
C ALA A 601 -11.86 14.49 -18.21
N GLU A 602 -13.13 14.28 -17.86
CA GLU A 602 -14.28 14.94 -18.49
C GLU A 602 -14.23 16.47 -18.29
N TYR A 603 -13.90 16.92 -17.07
CA TYR A 603 -13.67 18.35 -16.78
C TYR A 603 -12.58 18.96 -17.63
N MET A 604 -11.52 18.20 -17.97
CA MET A 604 -10.45 18.61 -18.90
C MET A 604 -10.87 18.58 -20.37
N GLY A 605 -12.10 18.18 -20.69
CA GLY A 605 -12.67 18.17 -22.04
C GLY A 605 -12.55 16.85 -22.79
N MET A 606 -12.15 15.77 -22.13
CA MET A 606 -12.19 14.43 -22.73
C MET A 606 -13.64 13.92 -22.76
N THR A 607 -14.08 13.37 -23.91
CA THR A 607 -15.44 12.85 -24.04
C THR A 607 -15.58 11.47 -23.39
N ALA A 608 -16.75 11.18 -22.82
CA ALA A 608 -17.02 9.99 -22.05
C ALA A 608 -16.78 8.68 -22.82
N ASP A 609 -16.95 8.66 -24.13
CA ASP A 609 -16.71 7.52 -25.02
C ASP A 609 -15.21 7.22 -25.23
N HIS A 610 -14.33 8.12 -24.81
CA HIS A 610 -12.88 7.96 -24.82
C HIS A 610 -12.30 7.59 -23.45
N ILE A 611 -13.13 7.50 -22.40
CA ILE A 611 -12.71 7.16 -21.02
C ILE A 611 -13.22 5.78 -20.67
N PHE A 612 -12.33 4.89 -20.25
CA PHE A 612 -12.61 3.49 -19.97
C PHE A 612 -12.36 3.16 -18.50
N VAL A 613 -13.34 3.38 -17.62
CA VAL A 613 -13.30 2.84 -16.27
C VAL A 613 -13.52 1.33 -16.35
N SER A 614 -12.52 0.56 -16.01
CA SER A 614 -12.51 -0.90 -16.17
C SER A 614 -12.67 -1.62 -14.84
N GLU A 615 -12.85 -2.93 -14.93
CA GLU A 615 -12.88 -3.88 -13.83
C GLU A 615 -11.80 -4.93 -14.06
N ILE A 616 -11.38 -5.62 -12.99
CA ILE A 616 -10.40 -6.70 -13.05
C ILE A 616 -10.92 -7.81 -13.97
N GLY A 617 -10.08 -8.27 -14.88
CA GLY A 617 -10.41 -9.29 -15.86
C GLY A 617 -11.16 -8.82 -17.10
N LYS A 618 -11.63 -7.55 -17.15
CA LYS A 618 -12.35 -7.00 -18.31
C LYS A 618 -11.37 -6.54 -19.39
N VAL A 619 -11.60 -6.95 -20.61
CA VAL A 619 -10.69 -6.72 -21.74
C VAL A 619 -11.08 -5.44 -22.49
N LEU A 620 -10.18 -4.45 -22.56
CA LEU A 620 -10.29 -3.30 -23.46
C LEU A 620 -9.54 -3.64 -24.75
N GLU A 621 -10.26 -3.68 -25.88
CA GLU A 621 -9.67 -3.82 -27.22
C GLU A 621 -9.53 -2.46 -27.91
N ILE A 622 -8.33 -2.19 -28.40
CA ILE A 622 -8.00 -0.99 -29.18
C ILE A 622 -7.55 -1.41 -30.58
N GLY A 623 -8.17 -0.84 -31.60
CA GLY A 623 -7.86 -1.10 -32.99
C GLY A 623 -8.05 0.15 -33.87
N THR A 624 -7.92 -0.02 -35.18
CA THR A 624 -8.16 1.05 -36.16
C THR A 624 -9.63 1.49 -36.20
N ASP A 625 -10.52 0.62 -35.73
CA ASP A 625 -11.98 0.83 -35.65
C ASP A 625 -12.45 1.47 -34.33
N GLY A 626 -11.49 1.81 -33.45
CA GLY A 626 -11.80 2.44 -32.17
C GLY A 626 -11.34 1.60 -30.97
N ALA A 627 -11.83 1.96 -29.79
CA ALA A 627 -11.61 1.24 -28.52
C ALA A 627 -12.96 0.83 -27.94
N LYS A 628 -13.02 -0.36 -27.36
CA LYS A 628 -14.23 -0.89 -26.68
C LYS A 628 -13.90 -2.04 -25.77
N PHE A 629 -14.69 -2.24 -24.75
CA PHE A 629 -14.66 -3.46 -23.96
C PHE A 629 -15.17 -4.66 -24.78
N ASN A 630 -14.45 -5.78 -24.73
CA ASN A 630 -14.80 -7.00 -25.45
C ASN A 630 -14.37 -8.26 -24.70
N GLY A 631 -15.27 -8.81 -23.91
CA GLY A 631 -15.09 -10.04 -23.15
C GLY A 631 -14.34 -9.82 -21.82
N THR A 632 -14.13 -10.96 -21.15
CA THR A 632 -13.44 -11.07 -19.86
C THR A 632 -12.46 -12.24 -19.89
N VAL A 633 -11.49 -12.23 -18.99
CA VAL A 633 -10.57 -13.35 -18.75
C VAL A 633 -10.66 -13.78 -17.28
N PRO A 634 -10.22 -15.01 -16.94
CA PRO A 634 -10.08 -15.41 -15.55
C PRO A 634 -9.17 -14.43 -14.81
N ALA A 635 -9.66 -13.88 -13.71
CA ALA A 635 -8.95 -12.95 -12.85
C ALA A 635 -9.61 -12.96 -11.46
N GLY A 636 -8.88 -12.55 -10.44
CA GLY A 636 -9.36 -12.54 -9.05
C GLY A 636 -8.21 -12.49 -8.07
N ILE A 637 -8.42 -13.09 -6.91
CA ILE A 637 -7.44 -13.15 -5.83
C ILE A 637 -7.08 -14.60 -5.49
N VAL A 638 -5.83 -14.80 -5.11
CA VAL A 638 -5.33 -16.02 -4.49
C VAL A 638 -4.82 -15.66 -3.12
N MET A 639 -5.36 -16.28 -2.08
CA MET A 639 -5.01 -16.01 -0.68
C MET A 639 -3.76 -16.77 -0.30
N ILE A 640 -2.89 -16.12 0.48
CA ILE A 640 -1.67 -16.69 1.04
C ILE A 640 -1.80 -16.72 2.56
N ASP A 641 -1.59 -17.89 3.16
CA ASP A 641 -1.62 -18.14 4.59
C ASP A 641 -0.41 -18.99 4.98
N GLY A 642 0.59 -18.39 5.59
CA GLY A 642 1.87 -19.03 5.89
C GLY A 642 2.55 -19.53 4.63
N SER A 643 2.72 -20.85 4.49
CA SER A 643 3.26 -21.50 3.29
C SER A 643 2.19 -21.94 2.28
N GLY A 644 0.90 -21.82 2.63
CA GLY A 644 -0.23 -22.18 1.80
C GLY A 644 -0.51 -21.15 0.71
N VAL A 645 -0.68 -21.57 -0.53
CA VAL A 645 -0.97 -20.71 -1.67
C VAL A 645 -2.28 -21.17 -2.31
N GLY A 646 -3.38 -20.43 -2.04
CA GLY A 646 -4.69 -20.70 -2.63
C GLY A 646 -5.45 -21.88 -2.03
N ASP A 647 -5.02 -22.42 -0.89
CA ASP A 647 -5.69 -23.48 -0.13
C ASP A 647 -6.77 -22.91 0.83
N VAL A 648 -6.74 -21.63 1.11
CA VAL A 648 -7.77 -20.92 1.87
C VAL A 648 -8.88 -20.46 0.92
N GLY A 649 -10.05 -21.13 1.00
CA GLY A 649 -11.23 -20.74 0.22
C GLY A 649 -12.35 -20.17 1.11
N ASN A 650 -13.48 -19.80 0.48
CA ASN A 650 -14.63 -19.21 1.16
C ASN A 650 -15.17 -20.05 2.35
N ILE A 651 -15.02 -21.38 2.26
CA ILE A 651 -15.45 -22.30 3.33
C ILE A 651 -14.56 -22.09 4.56
N VAL A 652 -13.24 -22.06 4.37
CA VAL A 652 -12.27 -21.88 5.45
C VAL A 652 -12.44 -20.50 6.11
N LEU A 653 -12.62 -19.43 5.32
CA LEU A 653 -12.88 -18.08 5.85
C LEU A 653 -14.19 -18.01 6.64
N ARG A 654 -15.26 -18.64 6.13
CA ARG A 654 -16.53 -18.72 6.86
C ARG A 654 -16.35 -19.43 8.20
N ASP A 655 -15.64 -20.54 8.21
CA ASP A 655 -15.41 -21.32 9.43
C ASP A 655 -14.55 -20.55 10.43
N ARG A 656 -13.48 -19.87 9.97
CA ARG A 656 -12.67 -18.96 10.81
C ARG A 656 -13.50 -17.82 11.38
N ARG A 657 -14.42 -17.24 10.59
CA ARG A 657 -15.34 -16.19 11.06
C ARG A 657 -16.27 -16.72 12.15
N LEU A 658 -16.89 -17.88 11.96
CA LEU A 658 -17.73 -18.51 12.99
C LEU A 658 -16.95 -18.79 14.27
N LEU A 659 -15.75 -19.34 14.16
CA LEU A 659 -14.87 -19.61 15.29
C LEU A 659 -14.47 -18.33 16.04
N SER A 660 -14.22 -17.22 15.33
CA SER A 660 -13.85 -15.94 15.93
C SER A 660 -15.00 -15.24 16.64
N GLN A 661 -16.24 -15.42 16.18
CA GLN A 661 -17.43 -14.78 16.74
C GLN A 661 -18.02 -15.54 17.92
N ASP A 662 -18.30 -16.81 17.74
CA ASP A 662 -19.10 -17.60 18.70
C ASP A 662 -18.37 -18.83 19.24
N GLY A 663 -17.18 -19.14 18.76
CA GLY A 663 -16.39 -20.29 19.23
C GLY A 663 -16.86 -21.64 18.68
N ILE A 664 -16.42 -22.71 19.34
CA ILE A 664 -16.71 -24.09 18.94
C ILE A 664 -17.20 -24.93 20.11
N ILE A 665 -18.12 -25.85 19.80
CA ILE A 665 -18.57 -26.93 20.64
C ILE A 665 -18.26 -28.24 19.91
N VAL A 666 -17.46 -29.09 20.52
CA VAL A 666 -17.17 -30.44 20.07
C VAL A 666 -17.98 -31.42 20.90
N VAL A 667 -18.69 -32.33 20.27
CA VAL A 667 -19.51 -33.34 20.91
C VAL A 667 -18.99 -34.70 20.51
N CYS A 668 -18.35 -35.42 21.43
CA CYS A 668 -17.88 -36.79 21.21
C CYS A 668 -19.02 -37.77 21.59
N ILE A 669 -19.39 -38.63 20.66
CA ILE A 669 -20.54 -39.50 20.74
C ILE A 669 -20.07 -40.95 20.52
N PRO A 670 -19.88 -41.74 21.60
CA PRO A 670 -19.57 -43.15 21.46
C PRO A 670 -20.86 -43.95 21.16
N ILE A 671 -20.88 -44.63 19.98
CA ILE A 671 -22.04 -45.41 19.55
C ILE A 671 -21.66 -46.88 19.42
N ASP A 672 -22.46 -47.74 20.00
CA ASP A 672 -22.41 -49.20 19.78
C ASP A 672 -23.36 -49.56 18.65
N MET A 673 -22.81 -49.81 17.45
CA MET A 673 -23.57 -50.14 16.26
C MET A 673 -24.08 -51.56 16.22
N GLU A 674 -23.60 -52.47 17.12
CA GLU A 674 -24.08 -53.83 17.22
C GLU A 674 -25.38 -53.85 18.03
N ASN A 675 -25.48 -53.05 19.08
CA ASN A 675 -26.63 -52.96 19.96
C ASN A 675 -27.61 -51.81 19.65
N ASP A 676 -27.33 -51.02 18.62
CA ASP A 676 -28.11 -49.84 18.25
C ASP A 676 -28.34 -48.86 19.42
N ASP A 677 -27.31 -48.62 20.26
CA ASP A 677 -27.36 -47.71 21.39
C ASP A 677 -26.04 -46.96 21.61
N LEU A 678 -26.00 -46.04 22.54
CA LEU A 678 -24.80 -45.34 22.95
C LEU A 678 -23.91 -46.29 23.80
N ALA A 679 -22.62 -46.40 23.46
CA ALA A 679 -21.63 -47.12 24.25
C ALA A 679 -21.30 -46.40 25.57
N ALA A 680 -21.42 -45.05 25.59
CA ALA A 680 -21.27 -44.22 26.79
C ALA A 680 -21.99 -42.86 26.57
N ARG A 681 -22.18 -42.10 27.66
CA ARG A 681 -22.76 -40.75 27.60
C ARG A 681 -21.89 -39.83 26.73
N PRO A 682 -22.48 -39.00 25.83
CA PRO A 682 -21.72 -38.02 25.05
C PRO A 682 -20.93 -37.03 25.89
N GLU A 683 -19.72 -36.71 25.45
CA GLU A 683 -18.89 -35.67 26.06
C GLU A 683 -18.91 -34.38 25.24
N VAL A 684 -19.07 -33.22 25.92
CA VAL A 684 -19.15 -31.90 25.33
C VAL A 684 -17.95 -31.05 25.74
N VAL A 685 -17.19 -30.56 24.77
CA VAL A 685 -16.05 -29.68 24.99
C VAL A 685 -16.32 -28.35 24.30
N SER A 686 -16.22 -27.24 25.03
CA SER A 686 -16.41 -25.87 24.53
C SER A 686 -15.10 -25.11 24.52
N ARG A 687 -14.87 -24.33 23.46
CA ARG A 687 -13.77 -23.35 23.33
C ARG A 687 -14.27 -22.05 22.69
N GLY A 688 -13.99 -20.93 23.36
CA GLY A 688 -14.33 -19.59 22.82
C GLY A 688 -15.82 -19.25 22.84
N PHE A 689 -16.70 -20.15 23.32
CA PHE A 689 -18.15 -19.94 23.37
C PHE A 689 -18.63 -19.48 24.76
N VAL A 690 -18.40 -20.28 25.79
CA VAL A 690 -18.80 -19.99 27.19
C VAL A 690 -17.65 -20.28 28.15
N TYR A 691 -17.70 -19.64 29.32
CA TYR A 691 -16.78 -19.97 30.43
C TYR A 691 -17.27 -21.25 31.12
N VAL A 692 -16.57 -22.34 30.88
CA VAL A 692 -17.00 -23.71 31.25
C VAL A 692 -17.36 -23.82 32.72
N LYS A 693 -16.60 -23.19 33.64
CA LYS A 693 -16.84 -23.26 35.08
C LYS A 693 -18.15 -22.60 35.57
N GLU A 694 -18.73 -21.71 34.75
CA GLU A 694 -19.98 -21.00 35.08
C GLU A 694 -21.14 -21.48 34.20
N SER A 695 -20.95 -22.54 33.42
CA SER A 695 -21.92 -23.02 32.44
C SER A 695 -22.08 -24.54 32.47
N GLU A 696 -21.84 -25.19 33.62
CA GLU A 696 -21.93 -26.64 33.76
C GLU A 696 -23.35 -27.15 33.43
N GLU A 697 -24.40 -26.48 33.93
CA GLU A 697 -25.80 -26.81 33.61
C GLU A 697 -26.10 -26.78 32.12
N LEU A 698 -25.57 -25.78 31.39
CA LEU A 698 -25.74 -25.69 29.94
C LEU A 698 -25.04 -26.86 29.24
N LEU A 699 -23.80 -27.18 29.64
CA LEU A 699 -23.03 -28.25 29.02
C LEU A 699 -23.65 -29.62 29.27
N ASP A 700 -24.17 -29.86 30.50
CA ASP A 700 -24.85 -31.11 30.82
C ASP A 700 -26.16 -31.25 30.04
N ARG A 701 -26.91 -30.14 29.85
CA ARG A 701 -28.11 -30.18 29.03
C ARG A 701 -27.77 -30.45 27.55
N LEU A 702 -26.64 -29.96 27.03
CA LEU A 702 -26.17 -30.28 25.68
C LEU A 702 -25.81 -31.75 25.51
N LYS A 703 -25.27 -32.42 26.57
CA LYS A 703 -25.01 -33.87 26.57
C LYS A 703 -26.32 -34.63 26.46
N GLU A 704 -27.34 -34.27 27.26
CA GLU A 704 -28.68 -34.89 27.22
C GLU A 704 -29.32 -34.76 25.84
N ILE A 705 -29.32 -33.55 25.25
CA ILE A 705 -29.88 -33.32 23.92
C ILE A 705 -29.16 -34.15 22.85
N ALA A 706 -27.83 -34.27 22.98
CA ALA A 706 -27.04 -35.08 22.05
C ALA A 706 -27.39 -36.57 22.19
N GLU A 707 -27.58 -37.08 23.43
CA GLU A 707 -28.01 -38.41 23.73
C GLU A 707 -29.40 -38.70 23.15
N ASP A 708 -30.38 -37.83 23.37
CA ASP A 708 -31.73 -37.95 22.85
C ASP A 708 -31.73 -37.97 21.30
N ALA A 709 -30.99 -37.06 20.65
CA ALA A 709 -30.93 -36.99 19.22
C ALA A 709 -30.30 -38.23 18.55
N VAL A 710 -29.33 -38.86 19.23
CA VAL A 710 -28.73 -40.12 18.74
C VAL A 710 -29.71 -41.28 18.93
N ARG A 711 -30.32 -41.44 20.08
CA ARG A 711 -31.29 -42.52 20.35
C ARG A 711 -32.48 -42.45 19.41
N GLU A 712 -33.00 -41.27 19.15
CA GLU A 712 -34.07 -41.06 18.18
C GLU A 712 -33.64 -41.41 16.74
N SER A 713 -32.38 -41.10 16.35
CA SER A 713 -31.87 -41.46 15.05
C SER A 713 -31.74 -42.98 14.86
N LEU A 714 -31.20 -43.66 15.88
CA LEU A 714 -31.05 -45.11 15.85
C LEU A 714 -32.42 -45.80 15.84
N ALA A 715 -33.38 -45.36 16.68
CA ALA A 715 -34.75 -45.85 16.70
C ALA A 715 -35.49 -45.68 15.35
N ALA A 716 -35.17 -44.63 14.60
CA ALA A 716 -35.68 -44.40 13.26
C ALA A 716 -34.90 -45.16 12.17
N HIS A 717 -34.04 -46.12 12.53
CA HIS A 717 -33.16 -46.86 11.66
C HIS A 717 -32.22 -46.04 10.75
N HIS A 718 -31.94 -44.77 11.16
CA HIS A 718 -30.90 -43.95 10.49
C HIS A 718 -29.53 -44.32 11.06
N ARG A 719 -28.85 -45.32 10.45
CA ARG A 719 -27.56 -45.82 10.88
C ARG A 719 -26.36 -45.15 10.20
N ASP A 720 -26.62 -44.26 9.26
CA ASP A 720 -25.54 -43.55 8.63
C ASP A 720 -25.03 -42.38 9.53
N TYR A 721 -23.70 -42.32 9.68
CA TYR A 721 -23.04 -41.32 10.54
C TYR A 721 -23.34 -39.89 10.13
N SER A 722 -23.63 -39.63 8.86
CA SER A 722 -23.91 -38.29 8.34
C SER A 722 -25.25 -37.79 8.86
N SER A 723 -26.29 -38.62 8.82
CA SER A 723 -27.63 -38.27 9.32
C SER A 723 -27.62 -38.06 10.83
N ILE A 724 -26.94 -38.93 11.60
CA ILE A 724 -26.81 -38.78 13.05
C ILE A 724 -26.10 -37.45 13.39
N LYS A 725 -24.95 -37.18 12.76
CA LYS A 725 -24.20 -35.93 12.95
C LYS A 725 -25.03 -34.70 12.61
N SER A 726 -25.80 -34.73 11.50
CA SER A 726 -26.65 -33.61 11.11
C SER A 726 -27.74 -33.35 12.16
N LYS A 727 -28.43 -34.40 12.61
CA LYS A 727 -29.49 -34.28 13.63
C LYS A 727 -28.96 -33.73 14.94
N VAL A 728 -27.87 -34.29 15.48
CA VAL A 728 -27.22 -33.78 16.70
C VAL A 728 -26.84 -32.29 16.55
N LYS A 729 -26.22 -31.93 15.43
CA LYS A 729 -25.84 -30.55 15.13
C LYS A 729 -27.05 -29.61 15.14
N ASP A 730 -28.15 -30.00 14.50
CA ASP A 730 -29.34 -29.19 14.37
C ASP A 730 -30.10 -29.02 15.70
N GLU A 731 -30.20 -30.10 16.49
CA GLU A 731 -30.84 -30.03 17.80
C GLU A 731 -30.04 -29.16 18.79
N LEU A 732 -28.73 -29.40 18.88
CA LEU A 732 -27.85 -28.59 19.72
C LEU A 732 -27.83 -27.15 19.27
N GLY A 733 -27.75 -26.89 17.95
CA GLY A 733 -27.73 -25.54 17.41
C GLY A 733 -29.03 -24.77 17.71
N ARG A 734 -30.19 -25.42 17.61
CA ARG A 734 -31.48 -24.84 18.00
C ARG A 734 -31.55 -24.49 19.48
N TYR A 735 -31.14 -25.42 20.34
CA TYR A 735 -31.14 -25.21 21.78
C TYR A 735 -30.20 -24.11 22.20
N ILE A 736 -28.92 -24.14 21.74
CA ILE A 736 -27.92 -23.13 22.04
C ILE A 736 -28.40 -21.74 21.63
N TYR A 737 -28.94 -21.61 20.40
CA TYR A 737 -29.48 -20.32 19.94
C TYR A 737 -30.69 -19.84 20.77
N SER A 738 -31.57 -20.76 21.21
CA SER A 738 -32.71 -20.41 22.06
C SER A 738 -32.25 -19.78 23.38
N GLN A 739 -31.21 -20.34 23.99
CA GLN A 739 -30.69 -19.93 25.29
C GLN A 739 -29.76 -18.73 25.23
N THR A 740 -28.86 -18.68 24.24
CA THR A 740 -27.73 -17.72 24.23
C THR A 740 -27.81 -16.66 23.12
N LYS A 741 -28.64 -16.86 22.08
CA LYS A 741 -28.69 -16.07 20.84
C LYS A 741 -27.37 -16.13 20.06
N ARG A 742 -26.47 -17.05 20.37
CA ARG A 742 -25.21 -17.31 19.68
C ARG A 742 -25.30 -18.56 18.82
N LYS A 743 -24.41 -18.68 17.82
CA LYS A 743 -24.35 -19.81 16.88
C LYS A 743 -22.92 -20.37 16.79
N PRO A 744 -22.38 -20.97 17.86
CA PRO A 744 -21.06 -21.57 17.79
C PRO A 744 -21.02 -22.69 16.76
N MET A 745 -19.81 -22.97 16.28
CA MET A 745 -19.60 -24.13 15.41
C MET A 745 -19.82 -25.41 16.22
N VAL A 746 -20.84 -26.19 15.91
CA VAL A 746 -21.10 -27.50 16.53
C VAL A 746 -20.48 -28.58 15.67
N LEU A 747 -19.55 -29.36 16.26
CA LEU A 747 -18.80 -30.44 15.59
C LEU A 747 -19.09 -31.77 16.31
N PRO A 748 -20.07 -32.61 15.84
CA PRO A 748 -20.28 -33.94 16.31
C PRO A 748 -19.21 -34.92 15.80
N ILE A 749 -18.57 -35.65 16.71
CA ILE A 749 -17.59 -36.70 16.42
C ILE A 749 -18.18 -38.00 16.91
N ILE A 750 -18.44 -38.95 16.01
CA ILE A 750 -18.89 -40.31 16.35
C ILE A 750 -17.67 -41.19 16.48
N VAL A 751 -17.53 -41.89 17.55
CA VAL A 751 -16.45 -42.84 17.86
C VAL A 751 -17.03 -44.19 18.29
#